data_f75b661d07f9c5222847f2093200d22a
#
_entry.id   f75b661d07f9c5222847f2093200d22a
#
_cell.length_a   1.000
_cell.length_b   1.000
_cell.length_c   1.000
_cell.angle_alpha   90.00
_cell.angle_beta   90.00
_cell.angle_gamma   90.00
#
_symmetry.space_group_name_H-M   'P 1'
#
loop_
_entity.id
_entity.type
_entity.pdbx_description
1 polymer ?
#
loop_
_entity_poly.entity_id
_entity_poly.type
_entity_poly.pdbx_seq_one_letter_code
_entity_poly.pdbx_strand_id
1 'polypeptide(L)'
;MKRIGLFLCLIIAITSILSAQNVIDAKKMSKHLLEITSCKDVKTNRNIKVLVSLNVQCDANSFFANHNCKVIDSIGRIYIVNIPLNKVGELSLNDTIQRLEAERMPKPAMNVTPQQVNASNVYTGSALPQAYTGAGVVAGVFDCYYDFTHPAFYDAEGNLRIKYYYDFHWQNEDGTFGYAIENSEDIANLQHSQNTRNGIHGTHVAGIMAGSSVEGLQGMAPESDIYLADFNSDREQFDNPDENTSATAVLGFKYIFDKAEEEGKSCVVNFSSCESMMLTSQRILESEALNALTGPGRIIVVAAGNDGERACYLEKRAEDLQAGAGIVSGIHGGGSIDIELVTPGNQFVRFDFMGNGLSGAGIEGTITFNTDSITDEGKTYTTTVSMGEIVLDVSISPFQDPRGTVYSIKGTMPNELYLMFCGATVLLSGDQPAYMYSDIAYSPLVNVDGLPQYCFAKEGYSITWPATLPGMISVGATGYKPMVTNLAGGVDNTFQSFAPEQPGHITTFSARGPTFDGLTKPDVVAPGLNIIAAYNSFHADQPSVQNRLTHQVDYNGETYYYLAESGTSMAAPVVAGAIALWLQAKPDLTPQQALDVISRTSTHPVDTMTYPNNIYGQGQIDVYQGLLEVLNIPVSIPELSKEQPKEVKFRVVNKVLYADFGNIMPRSILFNIYSLNGHLLLSQQGQNSVNLSSLPNGVYAVQLITDSKNTTGSTLIRVF
;
A
#
# COMPACT_ATOMS: atom_id res chain seq x y z
N MET A 1 11.73 17.96 76.24
CA MET A 1 11.16 16.60 76.02
C MET A 1 9.90 16.54 75.18
N LYS A 2 9.12 17.64 75.03
CA LYS A 2 7.90 17.62 74.14
C LYS A 2 8.15 17.74 72.61
N ARG A 3 9.38 18.07 72.12
CA ARG A 3 9.71 18.16 70.69
C ARG A 3 10.33 16.91 70.11
N ILE A 4 10.83 15.99 70.94
CA ILE A 4 11.42 14.72 70.48
C ILE A 4 10.33 13.66 70.27
N GLY A 5 9.22 13.70 71.07
CA GLY A 5 8.09 12.80 70.89
C GLY A 5 7.30 13.04 69.60
N LEU A 6 7.22 14.30 69.11
CA LEU A 6 6.52 14.63 67.88
C LEU A 6 7.28 14.20 66.65
N PHE A 7 8.62 14.17 66.72
CA PHE A 7 9.47 13.73 65.61
C PHE A 7 9.51 12.19 65.45
N LEU A 8 9.42 11.46 66.59
CA LEU A 8 9.31 10.00 66.58
C LEU A 8 7.95 9.52 66.08
N CYS A 9 6.84 10.21 66.44
CA CYS A 9 5.52 9.91 65.91
C CYS A 9 5.39 10.25 64.42
N LEU A 10 6.10 11.29 63.94
CA LEU A 10 6.12 11.61 62.49
C LEU A 10 6.93 10.62 61.68
N ILE A 11 8.02 10.08 62.23
CA ILE A 11 8.82 9.02 61.58
C ILE A 11 8.06 7.70 61.55
N ILE A 12 7.31 7.36 62.63
CA ILE A 12 6.46 6.16 62.66
C ILE A 12 5.25 6.31 61.71
N ALA A 13 4.69 7.52 61.56
CA ALA A 13 3.60 7.80 60.63
C ALA A 13 4.10 7.81 59.17
N ILE A 14 5.34 8.23 58.88
CA ILE A 14 5.95 8.18 57.53
C ILE A 14 6.37 6.75 57.17
N THR A 15 6.78 5.92 58.12
CA THR A 15 7.06 4.50 57.87
C THR A 15 5.80 3.64 57.74
N SER A 16 4.63 4.07 58.21
CA SER A 16 3.37 3.36 58.02
C SER A 16 2.60 3.79 56.76
N ILE A 17 3.09 4.80 56.03
CA ILE A 17 2.55 5.16 54.69
C ILE A 17 3.40 4.48 53.57
N LEU A 18 4.53 3.89 53.92
CA LEU A 18 5.40 3.14 53.00
C LEU A 18 5.19 1.64 53.21
N SER A 19 3.98 1.14 52.91
CA SER A 19 3.87 -0.29 52.60
C SER A 19 2.44 -0.76 52.38
N ALA A 20 2.12 -0.92 51.19
CA ALA A 20 1.55 -2.13 50.61
C ALA A 20 1.99 -2.20 49.17
N GLN A 21 3.30 -2.15 48.93
CA GLN A 21 3.82 -2.73 47.72
C GLN A 21 3.53 -4.23 47.81
N ASN A 22 2.64 -4.75 47.00
CA ASN A 22 2.46 -6.18 46.82
C ASN A 22 3.84 -6.78 46.56
N VAL A 23 4.36 -7.54 47.50
CA VAL A 23 5.59 -8.28 47.34
C VAL A 23 5.29 -9.31 46.23
N ILE A 24 6.02 -9.26 45.14
CA ILE A 24 5.88 -10.16 44.01
C ILE A 24 7.27 -10.74 43.64
N ASP A 25 7.31 -11.96 43.15
CA ASP A 25 8.53 -12.51 42.55
C ASP A 25 8.50 -12.26 41.04
N ALA A 26 9.04 -11.11 40.65
CA ALA A 26 9.11 -10.68 39.26
C ALA A 26 9.87 -11.66 38.34
N LYS A 27 10.76 -12.49 38.88
CA LYS A 27 11.53 -13.46 38.10
C LYS A 27 10.67 -14.61 37.57
N LYS A 28 9.57 -14.91 38.24
CA LYS A 28 8.62 -15.95 37.85
C LYS A 28 7.52 -15.43 36.91
N MET A 29 7.46 -14.12 36.62
CA MET A 29 6.37 -13.53 35.86
C MET A 29 6.85 -13.06 34.48
N SER A 30 5.97 -13.15 33.48
CA SER A 30 6.18 -12.52 32.19
C SER A 30 6.03 -10.99 32.28
N LYS A 31 6.60 -10.26 31.31
CA LYS A 31 6.64 -8.78 31.36
C LYS A 31 5.24 -8.18 31.45
N HIS A 32 4.33 -8.61 30.56
CA HIS A 32 2.96 -8.08 30.56
C HIS A 32 2.20 -8.41 31.85
N LEU A 33 2.34 -9.65 32.36
CA LEU A 33 1.70 -10.03 33.63
C LEU A 33 2.22 -9.18 34.80
N LEU A 34 3.51 -8.82 34.80
CA LEU A 34 4.11 -7.94 35.77
C LEU A 34 3.56 -6.52 35.68
N GLU A 35 3.41 -5.98 34.48
CA GLU A 35 2.85 -4.64 34.21
C GLU A 35 1.43 -4.53 34.76
N ILE A 36 0.52 -5.46 34.38
CA ILE A 36 -0.88 -5.39 34.79
C ILE A 36 -1.09 -5.66 36.27
N THR A 37 -0.20 -6.39 36.95
CA THR A 37 -0.29 -6.61 38.42
C THR A 37 0.29 -5.45 39.21
N SER A 38 1.12 -4.59 38.59
CA SER A 38 1.75 -3.42 39.23
C SER A 38 0.94 -2.14 39.07
N CYS A 39 -0.08 -2.10 38.20
CA CYS A 39 -0.95 -0.93 38.01
C CYS A 39 -1.85 -0.66 39.23
N LYS A 40 -1.84 0.59 39.70
CA LYS A 40 -2.63 1.01 40.90
C LYS A 40 -4.15 1.06 40.69
N ASP A 41 -4.61 1.12 39.42
CA ASP A 41 -6.03 1.32 39.06
C ASP A 41 -6.75 0.05 38.59
N VAL A 42 -6.19 -1.12 38.82
CA VAL A 42 -6.81 -2.39 38.40
C VAL A 42 -7.96 -2.74 39.30
N LYS A 43 -9.21 -2.74 38.79
CA LYS A 43 -10.39 -3.28 39.45
C LYS A 43 -10.11 -4.73 39.87
N THR A 44 -10.02 -4.96 41.20
CA THR A 44 -9.52 -6.19 41.84
C THR A 44 -10.34 -7.46 41.55
N ASN A 45 -11.51 -7.35 40.95
CA ASN A 45 -12.42 -8.47 40.67
C ASN A 45 -12.29 -9.08 39.27
N ARG A 46 -11.26 -8.72 38.52
CA ARG A 46 -11.04 -9.26 37.16
C ARG A 46 -10.20 -10.55 37.23
N ASN A 47 -10.66 -11.61 36.57
CA ASN A 47 -9.89 -12.82 36.37
C ASN A 47 -9.04 -12.72 35.08
N ILE A 48 -7.86 -13.33 35.11
CA ILE A 48 -6.96 -13.46 33.95
C ILE A 48 -6.62 -14.93 33.69
N LYS A 49 -6.52 -15.31 32.44
CA LYS A 49 -6.00 -16.64 32.03
C LYS A 49 -4.49 -16.58 31.99
N VAL A 50 -3.83 -17.46 32.72
CA VAL A 50 -2.37 -17.51 32.88
C VAL A 50 -1.88 -18.91 32.52
N LEU A 51 -0.80 -19.00 31.76
CA LEU A 51 -0.02 -20.22 31.61
C LEU A 51 0.86 -20.39 32.85
N VAL A 52 0.75 -21.53 33.50
CA VAL A 52 1.47 -21.81 34.75
C VAL A 52 2.25 -23.09 34.65
N SER A 53 3.52 -23.07 35.03
CA SER A 53 4.30 -24.28 35.26
C SER A 53 4.64 -24.45 36.74
N LEU A 54 4.68 -25.71 37.20
CA LEU A 54 4.95 -26.06 38.60
C LEU A 54 6.34 -26.67 38.79
N ASN A 55 6.99 -26.35 39.91
CA ASN A 55 8.30 -26.90 40.27
C ASN A 55 8.23 -28.36 40.78
N VAL A 56 7.07 -28.78 41.29
CA VAL A 56 6.86 -30.09 41.90
C VAL A 56 5.66 -30.76 41.28
N GLN A 57 5.68 -32.09 41.25
CA GLN A 57 4.55 -32.89 40.82
C GLN A 57 3.54 -32.95 41.95
N CYS A 58 2.40 -32.29 41.79
CA CYS A 58 1.29 -32.23 42.73
C CYS A 58 -0.04 -32.33 41.97
N ASP A 59 -1.12 -32.58 42.69
CA ASP A 59 -2.47 -32.44 42.13
C ASP A 59 -2.75 -30.95 41.87
N ALA A 60 -2.56 -30.51 40.61
CA ALA A 60 -2.73 -29.13 40.24
C ALA A 60 -4.15 -28.63 40.47
N ASN A 61 -5.18 -29.44 40.27
CA ASN A 61 -6.56 -29.00 40.50
C ASN A 61 -6.80 -28.66 41.97
N SER A 62 -6.36 -29.48 42.90
CA SER A 62 -6.44 -29.21 44.31
C SER A 62 -5.56 -28.05 44.73
N PHE A 63 -4.34 -27.92 44.18
CA PHE A 63 -3.45 -26.81 44.45
C PHE A 63 -4.09 -25.47 44.05
N PHE A 64 -4.57 -25.32 42.83
CA PHE A 64 -5.15 -24.08 42.36
C PHE A 64 -6.50 -23.76 43.01
N ALA A 65 -7.33 -24.78 43.29
CA ALA A 65 -8.60 -24.59 44.01
C ALA A 65 -8.39 -24.02 45.41
N ASN A 66 -7.34 -24.44 46.13
CA ASN A 66 -6.98 -23.91 47.46
C ASN A 66 -6.55 -22.43 47.42
N HIS A 67 -6.17 -21.92 46.25
CA HIS A 67 -5.82 -20.51 46.03
C HIS A 67 -6.95 -19.72 45.32
N ASN A 68 -8.17 -20.25 45.29
CA ASN A 68 -9.33 -19.68 44.58
C ASN A 68 -9.09 -19.45 43.06
N CYS A 69 -8.30 -20.33 42.45
CA CYS A 69 -8.02 -20.35 41.02
C CYS A 69 -8.62 -21.58 40.37
N LYS A 70 -8.93 -21.52 39.08
CA LYS A 70 -9.55 -22.63 38.37
C LYS A 70 -8.66 -23.06 37.20
N VAL A 71 -8.23 -24.33 37.19
CA VAL A 71 -7.59 -24.95 36.03
C VAL A 71 -8.65 -25.09 34.94
N ILE A 72 -8.32 -24.59 33.73
CA ILE A 72 -9.16 -24.68 32.54
C ILE A 72 -8.75 -25.92 31.75
N ASP A 73 -7.42 -26.09 31.50
CA ASP A 73 -6.86 -27.18 30.73
C ASP A 73 -5.36 -27.33 31.03
N SER A 74 -4.71 -28.38 30.44
CA SER A 74 -3.28 -28.57 30.59
C SER A 74 -2.65 -29.19 29.35
N ILE A 75 -1.41 -28.80 29.06
CA ILE A 75 -0.59 -29.30 27.98
C ILE A 75 0.75 -29.79 28.56
N GLY A 76 0.88 -31.08 28.80
CA GLY A 76 2.04 -31.63 29.51
C GLY A 76 2.13 -31.07 30.92
N ARG A 77 3.23 -30.35 31.25
CA ARG A 77 3.47 -29.73 32.56
C ARG A 77 2.98 -28.27 32.65
N ILE A 78 2.34 -27.75 31.60
CA ILE A 78 1.84 -26.38 31.54
C ILE A 78 0.34 -26.41 31.78
N TYR A 79 -0.13 -25.65 32.75
CA TYR A 79 -1.54 -25.52 33.10
C TYR A 79 -2.08 -24.19 32.60
N ILE A 80 -3.27 -24.19 32.04
CA ILE A 80 -4.03 -22.97 31.70
C ILE A 80 -4.97 -22.73 32.88
N VAL A 81 -4.70 -21.63 33.63
CA VAL A 81 -5.39 -21.37 34.90
C VAL A 81 -6.08 -20.00 34.85
N ASN A 82 -7.33 -19.96 35.27
CA ASN A 82 -8.06 -18.72 35.48
C ASN A 82 -7.77 -18.20 36.88
N ILE A 83 -7.05 -17.08 36.99
CA ILE A 83 -6.53 -16.54 38.25
C ILE A 83 -7.13 -15.15 38.48
N PRO A 84 -7.72 -14.86 39.71
CA PRO A 84 -8.04 -13.49 40.08
C PRO A 84 -6.79 -12.62 40.08
N LEU A 85 -6.84 -11.45 39.44
CA LEU A 85 -5.67 -10.62 39.21
C LEU A 85 -4.95 -10.22 40.51
N ASN A 86 -5.71 -10.03 41.59
CA ASN A 86 -5.19 -9.76 42.94
C ASN A 86 -4.46 -10.96 43.59
N LYS A 87 -4.58 -12.16 43.00
CA LYS A 87 -3.91 -13.38 43.50
C LYS A 87 -2.61 -13.70 42.74
N VAL A 88 -2.36 -13.07 41.60
CA VAL A 88 -1.17 -13.33 40.80
C VAL A 88 0.10 -13.04 41.57
N GLY A 89 0.16 -11.94 42.28
CA GLY A 89 1.30 -11.58 43.14
C GLY A 89 1.58 -12.63 44.24
N GLU A 90 0.55 -13.06 44.94
CA GLU A 90 0.64 -14.09 45.97
C GLU A 90 1.15 -15.43 45.40
N LEU A 91 0.61 -15.83 44.25
CA LEU A 91 1.05 -17.04 43.56
C LEU A 91 2.48 -16.97 43.10
N SER A 92 2.99 -15.81 42.69
CA SER A 92 4.39 -15.66 42.27
C SER A 92 5.39 -15.97 43.39
N LEU A 93 4.98 -15.72 44.66
CA LEU A 93 5.81 -16.00 45.82
C LEU A 93 5.80 -17.48 46.24
N ASN A 94 4.87 -18.27 45.72
CA ASN A 94 4.73 -19.67 46.12
C ASN A 94 5.83 -20.53 45.45
N ASP A 95 6.56 -21.31 46.25
CA ASP A 95 7.67 -22.15 45.78
C ASP A 95 7.22 -23.27 44.84
N THR A 96 5.95 -23.67 44.86
CA THR A 96 5.38 -24.65 43.92
C THR A 96 5.28 -24.09 42.51
N ILE A 97 5.16 -22.77 42.36
CA ILE A 97 5.07 -22.10 41.07
C ILE A 97 6.48 -21.91 40.50
N GLN A 98 6.72 -22.44 39.32
CA GLN A 98 7.96 -22.23 38.56
C GLN A 98 7.86 -20.96 37.69
N ARG A 99 6.76 -20.78 36.96
CA ARG A 99 6.55 -19.68 36.05
C ARG A 99 5.08 -19.35 35.85
N LEU A 100 4.79 -18.06 35.70
CA LEU A 100 3.49 -17.48 35.36
C LEU A 100 3.64 -16.64 34.09
N GLU A 101 2.90 -16.95 33.04
CA GLU A 101 2.95 -16.23 31.77
C GLU A 101 1.55 -15.87 31.29
N ALA A 102 1.33 -14.59 31.07
CA ALA A 102 0.15 -14.06 30.38
C ALA A 102 0.61 -12.87 29.55
N GLU A 103 1.21 -13.16 28.41
CA GLU A 103 1.52 -12.13 27.44
C GLU A 103 0.23 -11.71 26.71
N ARG A 104 0.25 -10.50 26.16
CA ARG A 104 -0.83 -10.05 25.28
C ARG A 104 -0.94 -11.07 24.16
N MET A 105 -2.18 -11.53 23.90
CA MET A 105 -2.44 -12.25 22.64
C MET A 105 -1.84 -11.39 21.52
N PRO A 106 -1.07 -11.96 20.59
CA PRO A 106 -0.72 -11.24 19.38
C PRO A 106 -2.03 -10.73 18.81
N LYS A 107 -2.24 -9.41 18.85
CA LYS A 107 -3.33 -8.80 18.09
C LYS A 107 -3.10 -9.28 16.66
N PRO A 108 -4.14 -9.68 15.90
CA PRO A 108 -3.97 -9.88 14.46
C PRO A 108 -3.20 -8.67 13.98
N ALA A 109 -2.05 -8.88 13.33
CA ALA A 109 -1.17 -7.78 12.93
C ALA A 109 -1.98 -6.87 12.04
N MET A 110 -2.36 -5.70 12.56
CA MET A 110 -3.45 -4.88 12.05
C MET A 110 -3.02 -4.11 10.83
N ASN A 111 -1.76 -3.75 10.78
CA ASN A 111 -1.10 -3.27 9.59
C ASN A 111 0.10 -4.18 9.31
N VAL A 112 -0.14 -5.22 8.54
CA VAL A 112 0.94 -6.08 8.05
C VAL A 112 1.66 -5.45 6.85
N THR A 113 1.15 -4.33 6.31
CA THR A 113 1.72 -3.67 5.13
C THR A 113 3.19 -3.30 5.31
N PRO A 114 3.62 -2.65 6.43
CA PRO A 114 5.04 -2.40 6.65
C PRO A 114 5.90 -3.66 6.68
N GLN A 115 5.38 -4.78 7.17
CA GLN A 115 6.10 -6.05 7.19
C GLN A 115 6.17 -6.68 5.80
N GLN A 116 5.11 -6.58 5.00
CA GLN A 116 5.03 -7.11 3.63
C GLN A 116 6.01 -6.42 2.68
N VAL A 117 6.34 -5.15 2.95
CA VAL A 117 7.32 -4.38 2.19
C VAL A 117 8.66 -4.21 2.93
N ASN A 118 8.92 -5.02 3.97
CA ASN A 118 10.17 -5.05 4.73
C ASN A 118 10.53 -3.73 5.45
N ALA A 119 9.53 -2.94 5.88
CA ALA A 119 9.77 -1.66 6.54
C ALA A 119 10.05 -1.77 8.06
N SER A 120 9.77 -2.92 8.71
CA SER A 120 9.86 -3.06 10.17
C SER A 120 11.25 -2.75 10.73
N ASN A 121 12.31 -3.13 10.02
CA ASN A 121 13.70 -2.87 10.42
C ASN A 121 14.08 -1.38 10.27
N VAL A 122 13.38 -0.64 9.42
CA VAL A 122 13.59 0.79 9.19
C VAL A 122 13.18 1.58 10.42
N TYR A 123 12.04 1.26 11.01
CA TYR A 123 11.52 1.94 12.21
C TYR A 123 12.33 1.68 13.47
N THR A 124 12.97 0.52 13.57
CA THR A 124 13.83 0.17 14.72
C THR A 124 15.27 0.63 14.56
N GLY A 125 15.67 1.08 13.37
CA GLY A 125 17.04 1.42 13.06
C GLY A 125 17.99 0.21 13.08
N SER A 126 17.46 -1.02 12.95
CA SER A 126 18.26 -2.25 13.00
C SER A 126 19.26 -2.30 11.84
N ALA A 127 20.55 -2.30 12.17
CA ALA A 127 21.67 -2.22 11.23
C ALA A 127 21.68 -0.95 10.34
N LEU A 128 21.02 0.12 10.79
CA LEU A 128 20.98 1.43 10.16
C LEU A 128 21.63 2.48 11.07
N PRO A 129 22.06 3.64 10.55
CA PRO A 129 22.60 4.73 11.37
C PRO A 129 21.64 5.26 12.43
N GLN A 130 20.33 5.20 12.16
CA GLN A 130 19.25 5.62 13.04
C GLN A 130 17.92 4.95 12.62
N ALA A 131 16.86 5.16 13.38
CA ALA A 131 15.50 4.89 12.95
C ALA A 131 15.06 5.91 11.90
N TYR A 132 14.27 5.47 10.93
CA TYR A 132 13.69 6.34 9.90
C TYR A 132 12.17 6.20 9.96
N THR A 133 11.50 7.32 10.17
CA THR A 133 10.06 7.42 10.44
C THR A 133 9.37 8.46 9.56
N GLY A 134 10.14 9.11 8.67
CA GLY A 134 9.71 10.22 7.83
C GLY A 134 9.86 11.59 8.50
N ALA A 135 10.47 11.66 9.70
CA ALA A 135 10.68 12.92 10.41
C ALA A 135 11.44 13.94 9.55
N GLY A 136 10.92 15.17 9.47
CA GLY A 136 11.50 16.26 8.68
C GLY A 136 11.20 16.20 7.17
N VAL A 137 10.39 15.25 6.73
CA VAL A 137 9.92 15.11 5.34
C VAL A 137 8.44 15.43 5.27
N VAL A 138 7.99 16.02 4.17
CA VAL A 138 6.59 16.27 3.87
C VAL A 138 5.98 15.07 3.15
N ALA A 139 4.94 14.50 3.75
CA ALA A 139 4.01 13.58 3.14
C ALA A 139 2.85 14.39 2.54
N GLY A 140 2.93 14.69 1.25
CA GLY A 140 1.87 15.36 0.52
C GLY A 140 0.79 14.38 0.09
N VAL A 141 -0.48 14.71 0.27
CA VAL A 141 -1.60 13.91 -0.26
C VAL A 141 -2.55 14.83 -1.01
N PHE A 142 -2.71 14.57 -2.29
CA PHE A 142 -3.69 15.26 -3.12
C PHE A 142 -4.83 14.30 -3.44
N ASP A 143 -5.96 14.49 -2.75
CA ASP A 143 -7.10 13.58 -2.75
C ASP A 143 -8.38 14.31 -2.33
N CYS A 144 -9.40 13.62 -1.80
CA CYS A 144 -10.67 14.18 -1.34
C CYS A 144 -11.20 13.47 -0.10
N TYR A 145 -12.16 14.06 0.62
CA TYR A 145 -12.84 13.48 1.79
C TYR A 145 -11.93 13.32 3.02
N TYR A 146 -11.37 14.41 3.51
CA TYR A 146 -10.48 14.39 4.68
C TYR A 146 -11.23 14.60 6.01
N ASP A 147 -10.85 13.81 7.01
CA ASP A 147 -11.21 13.94 8.42
C ASP A 147 -9.94 14.36 9.20
N PHE A 148 -9.89 15.62 9.64
CA PHE A 148 -8.74 16.17 10.35
C PHE A 148 -8.75 15.82 11.84
N THR A 149 -9.83 15.25 12.37
CA THR A 149 -9.99 14.91 13.79
C THR A 149 -9.45 13.52 14.13
N HIS A 150 -9.21 12.68 13.11
CA HIS A 150 -8.80 11.30 13.31
C HIS A 150 -7.42 11.21 14.02
N PRO A 151 -7.28 10.42 15.12
CA PRO A 151 -6.06 10.34 15.92
C PRO A 151 -4.80 9.90 15.14
N ALA A 152 -4.96 9.27 13.98
CA ALA A 152 -3.85 8.95 13.08
C ALA A 152 -3.10 10.18 12.54
N PHE A 153 -3.64 11.39 12.67
CA PHE A 153 -3.02 12.62 12.19
C PHE A 153 -2.42 13.49 13.29
N TYR A 154 -2.41 13.01 14.53
CA TYR A 154 -1.83 13.70 15.68
C TYR A 154 -0.53 13.04 16.12
N ASP A 155 0.42 13.84 16.60
CA ASP A 155 1.65 13.34 17.21
C ASP A 155 1.40 12.81 18.64
N ALA A 156 2.46 12.32 19.29
CA ALA A 156 2.38 11.78 20.66
C ALA A 156 2.03 12.84 21.70
N GLU A 157 2.29 14.11 21.42
CA GLU A 157 1.99 15.27 22.25
C GLU A 157 0.57 15.80 22.02
N GLY A 158 -0.17 15.27 21.05
CA GLY A 158 -1.53 15.65 20.70
C GLY A 158 -1.63 16.85 19.76
N ASN A 159 -0.55 17.21 19.04
CA ASN A 159 -0.57 18.24 18.03
C ASN A 159 -0.95 17.65 16.67
N LEU A 160 -1.78 18.36 15.90
CA LEU A 160 -2.12 17.98 14.54
C LEU A 160 -0.89 18.10 13.63
N ARG A 161 -0.52 17.02 12.92
CA ARG A 161 0.60 16.98 11.95
C ARG A 161 0.24 17.50 10.57
N ILE A 162 -1.07 17.75 10.29
CA ILE A 162 -1.51 18.43 9.07
C ILE A 162 -1.20 19.92 9.25
N LYS A 163 -0.25 20.45 8.45
CA LYS A 163 0.22 21.82 8.59
C LYS A 163 -0.34 22.78 7.54
N TYR A 164 -0.62 22.25 6.36
CA TYR A 164 -1.13 23.00 5.22
C TYR A 164 -2.24 22.21 4.54
N TYR A 165 -3.31 22.91 4.21
CA TYR A 165 -4.45 22.35 3.50
C TYR A 165 -4.94 23.32 2.44
N TYR A 166 -5.14 22.87 1.20
CA TYR A 166 -5.72 23.63 0.11
C TYR A 166 -7.04 23.03 -0.31
N ASP A 167 -8.11 23.83 -0.22
CA ASP A 167 -9.48 23.41 -0.53
C ASP A 167 -9.92 23.99 -1.88
N PHE A 168 -10.03 23.17 -2.91
CA PHE A 168 -10.52 23.60 -4.22
C PHE A 168 -12.04 23.76 -4.31
N HIS A 169 -12.81 23.37 -3.29
CA HIS A 169 -14.26 23.58 -3.25
C HIS A 169 -14.62 25.01 -2.80
N TRP A 170 -13.68 25.69 -2.15
CA TRP A 170 -13.96 27.00 -1.62
C TRP A 170 -14.07 28.02 -2.74
N GLN A 171 -15.27 28.64 -2.89
CA GLN A 171 -15.49 29.72 -3.81
C GLN A 171 -15.23 31.06 -3.13
N ASN A 172 -14.28 31.83 -3.66
CA ASN A 172 -13.95 33.18 -3.20
C ASN A 172 -15.01 34.22 -3.63
N GLU A 173 -15.00 35.39 -3.00
CA GLU A 173 -15.95 36.49 -3.32
C GLU A 173 -15.85 36.98 -4.78
N ASP A 174 -14.70 36.81 -5.41
CA ASP A 174 -14.45 37.20 -6.82
C ASP A 174 -14.86 36.08 -7.82
N GLY A 175 -15.39 34.96 -7.32
CA GLY A 175 -15.84 33.84 -8.12
C GLY A 175 -14.73 32.84 -8.46
N THR A 176 -13.51 33.04 -8.01
CA THR A 176 -12.42 32.05 -8.15
C THR A 176 -12.57 30.92 -7.12
N PHE A 177 -12.01 29.74 -7.45
CA PHE A 177 -12.00 28.60 -6.55
C PHE A 177 -10.62 28.38 -5.95
N GLY A 178 -10.62 27.85 -4.73
CA GLY A 178 -9.43 27.47 -4.00
C GLY A 178 -9.09 28.42 -2.85
N TYR A 179 -8.87 27.83 -1.67
CA TYR A 179 -8.52 28.55 -0.45
C TYR A 179 -7.47 27.76 0.34
N ALA A 180 -6.40 28.48 0.75
CA ALA A 180 -5.32 27.91 1.55
C ALA A 180 -5.56 28.11 3.04
N ILE A 181 -5.43 27.06 3.83
CA ILE A 181 -5.40 27.09 5.30
C ILE A 181 -4.00 26.67 5.73
N GLU A 182 -3.25 27.61 6.32
CA GLU A 182 -1.79 27.51 6.44
C GLU A 182 -1.29 27.32 7.88
N ASN A 183 -2.14 26.80 8.74
CA ASN A 183 -1.72 26.40 10.10
C ASN A 183 -2.61 25.28 10.67
N SER A 184 -2.02 24.47 11.53
CA SER A 184 -2.69 23.29 12.10
C SER A 184 -3.87 23.63 13.01
N GLU A 185 -3.88 24.80 13.67
CA GLU A 185 -4.97 25.19 14.58
C GLU A 185 -6.26 25.49 13.79
N ASP A 186 -6.16 26.26 12.69
CA ASP A 186 -7.31 26.54 11.83
C ASP A 186 -7.81 25.27 11.12
N ILE A 187 -6.91 24.37 10.69
CA ILE A 187 -7.27 23.09 10.12
C ILE A 187 -8.00 22.22 11.16
N ALA A 188 -7.51 22.17 12.41
CA ALA A 188 -8.16 21.43 13.49
C ALA A 188 -9.56 21.99 13.79
N ASN A 189 -9.72 23.34 13.76
CA ASN A 189 -10.99 23.99 13.95
C ASN A 189 -12.00 23.73 12.81
N LEU A 190 -11.51 23.51 11.59
CA LEU A 190 -12.34 23.13 10.44
C LEU A 190 -12.90 21.70 10.60
N GLN A 191 -12.18 20.80 11.29
CA GLN A 191 -12.49 19.41 11.58
C GLN A 191 -12.45 18.49 10.36
N HIS A 192 -12.93 18.90 9.20
CA HIS A 192 -13.02 18.06 7.99
C HIS A 192 -13.06 18.91 6.72
N SER A 193 -12.79 18.29 5.56
CA SER A 193 -12.99 18.91 4.25
C SER A 193 -14.48 19.10 3.93
N GLN A 194 -14.81 19.99 3.00
CA GLN A 194 -16.22 20.38 2.72
C GLN A 194 -17.09 19.19 2.26
N ASN A 195 -16.52 18.32 1.44
CA ASN A 195 -17.24 17.16 0.87
C ASN A 195 -17.04 15.85 1.66
N THR A 196 -16.48 15.90 2.87
CA THR A 196 -16.07 14.71 3.64
C THR A 196 -17.18 13.69 3.87
N ARG A 197 -18.45 14.11 3.86
CA ARG A 197 -19.59 13.22 4.08
C ARG A 197 -19.87 12.27 2.91
N ASN A 198 -19.29 12.54 1.74
CA ASN A 198 -19.53 11.79 0.51
C ASN A 198 -18.58 10.60 0.32
N GLY A 199 -17.52 10.51 1.13
CA GLY A 199 -16.55 9.43 0.96
C GLY A 199 -15.54 9.28 2.08
N ILE A 200 -14.62 8.36 1.87
CA ILE A 200 -13.61 7.96 2.87
C ILE A 200 -12.17 8.09 2.34
N HIS A 201 -11.99 8.36 1.06
CA HIS A 201 -10.79 8.01 0.30
C HIS A 201 -9.52 8.72 0.81
N GLY A 202 -9.49 10.05 0.83
CA GLY A 202 -8.29 10.80 1.23
C GLY A 202 -7.87 10.58 2.69
N THR A 203 -8.84 10.43 3.63
CA THR A 203 -8.54 10.05 5.00
C THR A 203 -7.80 8.71 5.06
N HIS A 204 -8.29 7.72 4.29
CA HIS A 204 -7.70 6.39 4.25
C HIS A 204 -6.31 6.40 3.62
N VAL A 205 -6.14 7.07 2.49
CA VAL A 205 -4.87 7.23 1.76
C VAL A 205 -3.82 7.94 2.62
N ALA A 206 -4.18 9.06 3.27
CA ALA A 206 -3.28 9.78 4.17
C ALA A 206 -2.89 8.92 5.38
N GLY A 207 -3.82 8.13 5.91
CA GLY A 207 -3.58 7.17 6.97
C GLY A 207 -2.58 6.08 6.58
N ILE A 208 -2.62 5.55 5.35
CA ILE A 208 -1.64 4.58 4.85
C ILE A 208 -0.26 5.24 4.72
N MET A 209 -0.20 6.42 4.12
CA MET A 209 1.07 7.10 3.84
C MET A 209 1.77 7.55 5.12
N ALA A 210 1.04 8.24 6.01
CA ALA A 210 1.64 9.00 7.11
C ALA A 210 0.90 8.90 8.44
N GLY A 211 -0.01 7.94 8.63
CA GLY A 211 -0.72 7.80 9.90
C GLY A 211 0.23 7.56 11.07
N SER A 212 0.04 8.30 12.18
CA SER A 212 0.76 8.11 13.45
C SER A 212 0.51 6.71 14.01
N SER A 213 1.42 6.23 14.84
CA SER A 213 1.25 4.95 15.52
C SER A 213 0.21 5.05 16.63
N VAL A 214 -0.99 4.53 16.38
CA VAL A 214 -2.09 4.47 17.34
C VAL A 214 -2.46 3.02 17.60
N GLU A 215 -2.29 2.55 18.81
CA GLU A 215 -2.53 1.14 19.22
C GLU A 215 -1.90 0.07 18.32
N GLY A 216 -0.78 0.39 17.68
CA GLY A 216 -0.05 -0.51 16.76
C GLY A 216 -0.53 -0.45 15.31
N LEU A 217 -1.49 0.41 14.98
CA LEU A 217 -1.83 0.84 13.64
C LEU A 217 -0.97 2.04 13.29
N GLN A 218 -0.25 1.99 12.17
CA GLN A 218 0.56 3.10 11.72
C GLN A 218 0.67 3.12 10.20
N GLY A 219 0.85 4.31 9.62
CA GLY A 219 1.23 4.49 8.24
C GLY A 219 2.70 4.17 7.98
N MET A 220 3.11 4.34 6.74
CA MET A 220 4.47 4.05 6.30
C MET A 220 5.50 5.06 6.83
N ALA A 221 5.14 6.35 6.92
CA ALA A 221 6.00 7.44 7.38
C ALA A 221 5.33 8.19 8.56
N PRO A 222 5.25 7.57 9.76
CA PRO A 222 4.37 8.00 10.84
C PRO A 222 4.78 9.31 11.54
N GLU A 223 5.95 9.86 11.25
CA GLU A 223 6.43 11.14 11.81
C GLU A 223 6.65 12.22 10.75
N SER A 224 6.20 12.00 9.51
CA SER A 224 6.22 13.04 8.47
C SER A 224 5.24 14.17 8.78
N ASP A 225 5.57 15.40 8.37
CA ASP A 225 4.58 16.46 8.27
C ASP A 225 3.59 16.16 7.15
N ILE A 226 2.32 16.48 7.33
CA ILE A 226 1.26 16.14 6.37
C ILE A 226 0.76 17.44 5.71
N TYR A 227 0.83 17.51 4.37
CA TYR A 227 0.30 18.62 3.58
C TYR A 227 -0.75 18.07 2.63
N LEU A 228 -1.92 18.71 2.60
CA LEU A 228 -3.06 18.21 1.88
C LEU A 228 -3.55 19.21 0.81
N ALA A 229 -4.02 18.68 -0.29
CA ALA A 229 -4.87 19.39 -1.24
C ALA A 229 -6.13 18.55 -1.51
N ASP A 230 -7.29 19.20 -1.58
CA ASP A 230 -8.59 18.56 -1.76
C ASP A 230 -9.21 19.00 -3.08
N PHE A 231 -9.44 18.05 -4.00
CA PHE A 231 -10.13 18.31 -5.25
C PHE A 231 -11.61 17.92 -5.16
N ASN A 232 -12.43 18.61 -5.93
CA ASN A 232 -13.86 18.30 -5.99
C ASN A 232 -14.10 16.98 -6.74
N SER A 233 -14.66 15.99 -6.04
CA SER A 233 -15.01 14.68 -6.62
C SER A 233 -16.51 14.48 -6.79
N ASP A 234 -17.34 15.48 -6.44
CA ASP A 234 -18.80 15.37 -6.54
C ASP A 234 -19.25 15.40 -8.00
N ARG A 235 -19.86 14.30 -8.46
CA ARG A 235 -20.30 14.13 -9.85
C ARG A 235 -21.27 15.21 -10.32
N GLU A 236 -22.11 15.76 -9.44
CA GLU A 236 -23.05 16.83 -9.78
C GLU A 236 -22.32 18.16 -10.10
N GLN A 237 -21.06 18.31 -9.66
CA GLN A 237 -20.22 19.46 -9.93
C GLN A 237 -19.20 19.23 -11.06
N PHE A 238 -19.02 17.97 -11.53
CA PHE A 238 -18.22 17.70 -12.73
C PHE A 238 -18.77 18.39 -13.99
N ASP A 239 -20.04 18.77 -13.98
CA ASP A 239 -20.67 19.55 -15.07
C ASP A 239 -20.32 21.04 -15.02
N ASN A 240 -19.59 21.52 -13.97
CA ASN A 240 -19.07 22.87 -13.95
C ASN A 240 -17.64 22.89 -14.53
N PRO A 241 -17.45 23.29 -15.79
CA PRO A 241 -16.15 23.23 -16.45
C PRO A 241 -15.09 24.17 -15.85
N ASP A 242 -15.48 25.07 -14.93
CA ASP A 242 -14.60 26.04 -14.33
C ASP A 242 -13.87 25.52 -13.07
N GLU A 243 -14.29 24.37 -12.49
CA GLU A 243 -13.82 23.92 -11.17
C GLU A 243 -12.78 22.79 -11.22
N ASN A 244 -12.86 21.87 -12.18
CA ASN A 244 -11.98 20.69 -12.26
C ASN A 244 -11.34 20.55 -13.64
N THR A 245 -10.22 21.24 -13.82
CA THR A 245 -9.42 21.14 -15.04
C THR A 245 -8.04 20.56 -14.74
N SER A 246 -7.28 20.24 -15.76
CA SER A 246 -5.86 19.89 -15.64
C SER A 246 -5.04 20.97 -14.91
N ALA A 247 -5.48 22.23 -14.99
CA ALA A 247 -4.86 23.34 -14.24
C ALA A 247 -5.05 23.18 -12.72
N THR A 248 -6.22 22.70 -12.27
CA THR A 248 -6.48 22.41 -10.85
C THR A 248 -5.54 21.33 -10.34
N ALA A 249 -5.31 20.25 -11.11
CA ALA A 249 -4.36 19.23 -10.75
C ALA A 249 -2.94 19.78 -10.59
N VAL A 250 -2.47 20.57 -11.56
CA VAL A 250 -1.14 21.23 -11.49
C VAL A 250 -1.03 22.17 -10.28
N LEU A 251 -2.08 22.92 -9.97
CA LEU A 251 -2.11 23.84 -8.82
C LEU A 251 -2.03 23.08 -7.48
N GLY A 252 -2.73 21.94 -7.35
CA GLY A 252 -2.69 21.13 -6.14
C GLY A 252 -1.28 20.60 -5.84
N PHE A 253 -0.63 20.00 -6.84
CA PHE A 253 0.77 19.55 -6.69
C PHE A 253 1.71 20.73 -6.40
N LYS A 254 1.55 21.83 -7.13
CA LYS A 254 2.38 23.03 -6.95
C LYS A 254 2.25 23.60 -5.54
N TYR A 255 1.04 23.72 -5.01
CA TYR A 255 0.81 24.22 -3.65
C TYR A 255 1.58 23.39 -2.61
N ILE A 256 1.46 22.07 -2.66
CA ILE A 256 2.13 21.19 -1.70
C ILE A 256 3.66 21.34 -1.80
N PHE A 257 4.22 21.36 -3.01
CA PHE A 257 5.66 21.52 -3.21
C PHE A 257 6.18 22.90 -2.82
N ASP A 258 5.44 23.97 -3.13
CA ASP A 258 5.82 25.34 -2.75
C ASP A 258 5.90 25.47 -1.22
N LYS A 259 4.91 24.95 -0.49
CA LYS A 259 4.92 24.97 0.98
C LYS A 259 6.05 24.15 1.58
N ALA A 260 6.38 23.00 0.98
CA ALA A 260 7.53 22.22 1.40
C ALA A 260 8.86 22.95 1.14
N GLU A 261 9.00 23.66 0.01
CA GLU A 261 10.16 24.45 -0.34
C GLU A 261 10.30 25.67 0.59
N GLU A 262 9.21 26.36 0.92
CA GLU A 262 9.17 27.46 1.89
C GLU A 262 9.70 27.04 3.28
N GLU A 263 9.42 25.80 3.70
CA GLU A 263 9.95 25.21 4.95
C GLU A 263 11.33 24.54 4.79
N GLY A 264 11.89 24.51 3.59
CA GLY A 264 13.20 23.89 3.30
C GLY A 264 13.18 22.36 3.46
N LYS A 265 12.04 21.71 3.21
CA LYS A 265 11.82 20.27 3.38
C LYS A 265 11.69 19.55 2.04
N SER A 266 12.20 18.33 2.00
CA SER A 266 11.87 17.39 0.91
C SER A 266 10.42 16.93 1.03
N CYS A 267 9.82 16.61 -0.13
CA CYS A 267 8.42 16.28 -0.23
C CYS A 267 8.18 15.14 -1.23
N VAL A 268 7.35 14.18 -0.85
CA VAL A 268 6.76 13.23 -1.78
C VAL A 268 5.24 13.39 -1.75
N VAL A 269 4.63 13.53 -2.92
CA VAL A 269 3.17 13.67 -3.05
C VAL A 269 2.58 12.38 -3.58
N ASN A 270 1.60 11.85 -2.85
CA ASN A 270 0.76 10.76 -3.31
C ASN A 270 -0.49 11.30 -4.02
N PHE A 271 -0.78 10.74 -5.19
CA PHE A 271 -2.00 11.00 -5.93
C PHE A 271 -2.69 9.68 -6.26
N SER A 272 -3.75 9.40 -5.53
CA SER A 272 -4.53 8.16 -5.66
C SER A 272 -5.81 8.33 -6.46
N SER A 273 -5.90 9.39 -7.26
CA SER A 273 -6.94 9.61 -8.24
C SER A 273 -6.38 9.37 -9.64
N CYS A 274 -7.25 8.95 -10.53
CA CYS A 274 -6.86 8.64 -11.89
C CYS A 274 -8.00 8.98 -12.84
N GLU A 275 -7.63 9.46 -14.04
CA GLU A 275 -8.56 9.55 -15.16
C GLU A 275 -8.36 8.38 -16.10
N SER A 276 -9.46 7.93 -16.67
CA SER A 276 -9.43 6.98 -17.76
C SER A 276 -8.54 7.51 -18.87
N MET A 277 -7.99 6.59 -19.59
CA MET A 277 -7.03 6.75 -20.65
C MET A 277 -7.16 8.02 -21.46
N MET A 278 -6.06 8.74 -21.57
CA MET A 278 -5.91 9.80 -22.56
C MET A 278 -4.56 9.68 -23.27
N LEU A 279 -4.56 10.05 -24.54
CA LEU A 279 -3.33 10.18 -25.28
C LEU A 279 -2.50 11.31 -24.69
N THR A 280 -1.21 11.10 -24.47
CA THR A 280 -0.29 12.12 -23.93
C THR A 280 -0.28 13.39 -24.77
N SER A 281 -0.49 13.27 -26.08
CA SER A 281 -0.61 14.39 -27.03
C SER A 281 -1.76 15.36 -26.74
N GLN A 282 -2.74 14.97 -25.96
CA GLN A 282 -3.85 15.85 -25.55
C GLN A 282 -3.55 16.66 -24.30
N ARG A 283 -2.49 16.29 -23.53
CA ARG A 283 -2.13 16.90 -22.23
C ARG A 283 -0.66 17.31 -22.18
N ILE A 284 -0.16 17.92 -23.27
CA ILE A 284 1.25 18.29 -23.39
C ILE A 284 1.65 19.29 -22.31
N LEU A 285 0.85 20.36 -22.11
CA LEU A 285 1.19 21.40 -21.13
C LEU A 285 1.08 20.90 -19.69
N GLU A 286 0.09 20.08 -19.39
CA GLU A 286 -0.03 19.43 -18.08
C GLU A 286 1.17 18.51 -17.82
N SER A 287 1.55 17.70 -18.80
CA SER A 287 2.73 16.81 -18.71
C SER A 287 4.02 17.61 -18.48
N GLU A 288 4.22 18.69 -19.20
CA GLU A 288 5.38 19.58 -19.03
C GLU A 288 5.39 20.22 -17.65
N ALA A 289 4.22 20.71 -17.18
CA ALA A 289 4.08 21.32 -15.86
C ALA A 289 4.37 20.32 -14.73
N LEU A 290 3.76 19.13 -14.77
CA LEU A 290 3.98 18.10 -13.75
C LEU A 290 5.45 17.64 -13.73
N ASN A 291 6.07 17.47 -14.89
CA ASN A 291 7.50 17.15 -14.96
C ASN A 291 8.38 18.26 -14.40
N ALA A 292 8.02 19.53 -14.62
CA ALA A 292 8.76 20.68 -14.09
C ALA A 292 8.62 20.85 -12.57
N LEU A 293 7.53 20.36 -11.97
CA LEU A 293 7.32 20.37 -10.52
C LEU A 293 8.20 19.34 -9.79
N THR A 294 8.57 18.24 -10.47
CA THR A 294 9.41 17.20 -9.88
C THR A 294 10.90 17.53 -9.98
N GLY A 295 11.72 16.95 -9.10
CA GLY A 295 13.16 17.19 -9.09
C GLY A 295 13.82 16.70 -7.80
N PRO A 296 15.02 17.21 -7.45
CA PRO A 296 15.66 16.88 -6.19
C PRO A 296 14.75 17.18 -5.01
N GLY A 297 14.46 16.16 -4.18
CA GLY A 297 13.56 16.29 -3.04
C GLY A 297 12.08 16.49 -3.35
N ARG A 298 11.66 16.39 -4.62
CA ARG A 298 10.26 16.56 -5.05
C ARG A 298 9.84 15.40 -5.95
N ILE A 299 9.02 14.48 -5.40
CA ILE A 299 8.65 13.22 -6.04
C ILE A 299 7.12 13.08 -6.05
N ILE A 300 6.55 12.58 -7.16
CA ILE A 300 5.13 12.27 -7.28
C ILE A 300 4.97 10.76 -7.47
N VAL A 301 4.10 10.16 -6.66
CA VAL A 301 3.72 8.75 -6.71
C VAL A 301 2.24 8.65 -7.04
N VAL A 302 1.88 7.80 -8.00
CA VAL A 302 0.53 7.74 -8.58
C VAL A 302 0.00 6.32 -8.61
N ALA A 303 -1.29 6.15 -8.33
CA ALA A 303 -2.00 4.89 -8.52
C ALA A 303 -2.06 4.52 -10.01
N ALA A 304 -1.81 3.25 -10.36
CA ALA A 304 -1.77 2.80 -11.75
C ALA A 304 -3.17 2.70 -12.39
N GLY A 305 -4.24 2.54 -11.60
CA GLY A 305 -5.61 2.30 -12.03
C GLY A 305 -6.16 0.93 -11.61
N ASN A 306 -7.48 0.76 -11.66
CA ASN A 306 -8.17 -0.40 -11.08
C ASN A 306 -8.96 -1.25 -12.11
N ASP A 307 -8.61 -1.17 -13.39
CA ASP A 307 -9.31 -1.86 -14.48
C ASP A 307 -8.43 -2.87 -15.23
N GLY A 308 -7.48 -3.51 -14.51
CA GLY A 308 -6.51 -4.42 -15.09
C GLY A 308 -7.06 -5.70 -15.73
N GLU A 309 -8.28 -6.09 -15.36
CA GLU A 309 -8.98 -7.26 -15.93
C GLU A 309 -9.78 -6.94 -17.19
N ARG A 310 -9.78 -5.67 -17.62
CA ARG A 310 -10.58 -5.22 -18.77
C ARG A 310 -9.66 -4.86 -19.94
N ALA A 311 -10.13 -5.16 -21.14
CA ALA A 311 -9.46 -4.69 -22.34
C ALA A 311 -9.98 -3.31 -22.74
N CYS A 312 -9.08 -2.45 -23.22
CA CYS A 312 -9.40 -1.10 -23.66
C CYS A 312 -8.66 -0.72 -24.95
N TYR A 313 -7.89 -1.62 -25.49
CA TYR A 313 -7.03 -1.39 -26.64
C TYR A 313 -7.30 -2.40 -27.74
N LEU A 314 -7.34 -1.91 -28.98
CA LEU A 314 -7.43 -2.68 -30.22
C LEU A 314 -6.40 -2.16 -31.20
N GLU A 315 -5.66 -3.07 -31.85
CA GLU A 315 -4.73 -2.75 -32.91
C GLU A 315 -5.12 -3.46 -34.19
N LYS A 316 -5.27 -2.70 -35.24
CA LYS A 316 -5.36 -3.18 -36.62
C LYS A 316 -4.00 -2.91 -37.31
N ARG A 317 -3.28 -3.94 -37.69
CA ARG A 317 -2.05 -3.82 -38.47
C ARG A 317 -2.38 -3.57 -39.92
N ALA A 318 -1.41 -3.12 -40.70
CA ALA A 318 -1.59 -2.84 -42.14
C ALA A 318 -2.01 -4.09 -42.93
N GLU A 319 -1.46 -5.28 -42.55
CA GLU A 319 -1.79 -6.56 -43.16
C GLU A 319 -3.17 -7.14 -42.77
N ASP A 320 -3.79 -6.63 -41.72
CA ASP A 320 -5.10 -7.09 -41.29
C ASP A 320 -6.18 -6.42 -42.17
N LEU A 321 -6.97 -7.23 -42.88
CA LEU A 321 -8.08 -6.72 -43.70
C LEU A 321 -9.12 -5.98 -42.86
N GLN A 322 -9.40 -6.52 -41.69
CA GLN A 322 -10.35 -5.99 -40.70
C GLN A 322 -9.88 -6.30 -39.28
N ALA A 323 -10.19 -5.42 -38.34
CA ALA A 323 -10.02 -5.67 -36.91
C ALA A 323 -11.16 -5.01 -36.13
N GLY A 324 -11.72 -5.72 -35.18
CA GLY A 324 -12.83 -5.22 -34.39
C GLY A 324 -12.91 -5.83 -33.00
N ALA A 325 -13.82 -5.32 -32.20
CA ALA A 325 -14.14 -5.80 -30.85
C ALA A 325 -15.61 -5.55 -30.52
N GLY A 326 -16.10 -6.25 -29.52
CA GLY A 326 -17.32 -5.87 -28.83
C GLY A 326 -17.05 -4.72 -27.87
N ILE A 327 -18.06 -3.89 -27.63
CA ILE A 327 -18.09 -2.82 -26.65
C ILE A 327 -19.20 -3.16 -25.66
N VAL A 328 -18.89 -3.16 -24.36
CA VAL A 328 -19.87 -3.43 -23.30
C VAL A 328 -19.99 -2.23 -22.37
N SER A 329 -21.06 -2.14 -21.61
CA SER A 329 -21.23 -1.09 -20.62
C SER A 329 -20.17 -1.19 -19.52
N GLY A 330 -19.55 -0.08 -19.17
CA GLY A 330 -18.58 0.01 -18.08
C GLY A 330 -19.22 0.01 -16.68
N ILE A 331 -18.36 0.08 -15.65
CA ILE A 331 -18.80 0.06 -14.24
C ILE A 331 -19.57 1.32 -13.83
N HIS A 332 -19.30 2.46 -14.47
CA HIS A 332 -19.98 3.71 -14.13
C HIS A 332 -21.37 3.84 -14.75
N GLY A 333 -21.84 2.78 -15.43
CA GLY A 333 -23.17 2.74 -16.00
C GLY A 333 -23.38 3.75 -17.13
N GLY A 334 -24.41 3.53 -17.91
CA GLY A 334 -24.75 4.41 -19.01
C GLY A 334 -24.19 3.89 -20.35
N GLY A 335 -25.03 3.87 -21.35
CA GLY A 335 -24.67 3.48 -22.69
C GLY A 335 -23.87 4.55 -23.43
N SER A 336 -22.76 4.99 -22.85
CA SER A 336 -21.86 5.92 -23.53
C SER A 336 -20.78 5.16 -24.30
N ILE A 337 -20.41 5.68 -25.46
CA ILE A 337 -19.21 5.31 -26.18
C ILE A 337 -18.23 6.45 -25.98
N ASP A 338 -17.02 6.14 -25.54
CA ASP A 338 -15.91 7.08 -25.50
C ASP A 338 -14.67 6.35 -26.04
N ILE A 339 -14.32 6.67 -27.27
CA ILE A 339 -13.28 5.96 -28.03
C ILE A 339 -12.40 6.97 -28.75
N GLU A 340 -11.12 6.70 -28.78
CA GLU A 340 -10.14 7.39 -29.61
C GLU A 340 -9.54 6.43 -30.64
N LEU A 341 -9.74 6.75 -31.91
CA LEU A 341 -9.15 6.03 -33.04
C LEU A 341 -7.97 6.85 -33.59
N VAL A 342 -6.79 6.27 -33.60
CA VAL A 342 -5.56 6.87 -34.16
C VAL A 342 -5.18 6.14 -35.44
N THR A 343 -5.03 6.87 -36.55
CA THR A 343 -4.57 6.29 -37.81
C THR A 343 -3.79 7.30 -38.67
N PRO A 344 -2.70 6.88 -39.33
CA PRO A 344 -1.98 7.73 -40.29
C PRO A 344 -2.70 7.84 -41.62
N GLY A 345 -3.78 7.12 -41.85
CA GLY A 345 -4.45 7.08 -43.15
C GLY A 345 -5.93 6.70 -43.06
N ASN A 346 -6.54 6.45 -44.21
CA ASN A 346 -7.96 6.20 -44.28
C ASN A 346 -8.36 4.87 -43.65
N GLN A 347 -9.44 4.93 -42.87
CA GLN A 347 -10.14 3.79 -42.27
C GLN A 347 -11.65 3.89 -42.55
N PHE A 348 -12.26 2.79 -42.92
CA PHE A 348 -13.70 2.63 -42.84
C PHE A 348 -14.05 2.10 -41.42
N VAL A 349 -14.87 2.84 -40.71
CA VAL A 349 -15.28 2.54 -39.35
C VAL A 349 -16.75 2.18 -39.35
N ARG A 350 -17.12 1.08 -38.71
CA ARG A 350 -18.48 0.63 -38.55
C ARG A 350 -18.78 0.30 -37.09
N PHE A 351 -19.82 0.86 -36.55
CA PHE A 351 -20.42 0.49 -35.27
C PHE A 351 -21.76 -0.17 -35.51
N ASP A 352 -21.97 -1.36 -34.96
CA ASP A 352 -23.27 -2.03 -34.93
C ASP A 352 -23.77 -2.08 -33.48
N PHE A 353 -24.95 -1.51 -33.24
CA PHE A 353 -25.59 -1.45 -31.94
C PHE A 353 -26.57 -2.59 -31.79
N MET A 354 -26.55 -3.27 -30.64
CA MET A 354 -27.32 -4.48 -30.37
C MET A 354 -28.27 -4.28 -29.20
N GLY A 355 -29.56 -4.53 -29.36
CA GLY A 355 -30.49 -4.68 -28.24
C GLY A 355 -30.20 -5.99 -27.49
N ASN A 356 -30.39 -5.99 -26.16
CA ASN A 356 -30.21 -7.16 -25.30
C ASN A 356 -28.80 -7.80 -25.27
N GLY A 357 -27.76 -7.03 -25.57
CA GLY A 357 -26.34 -7.44 -25.44
C GLY A 357 -25.75 -8.22 -26.60
N LEU A 358 -24.48 -8.54 -26.50
CA LEU A 358 -23.72 -9.23 -27.55
C LEU A 358 -24.19 -10.69 -27.81
N SER A 359 -25.07 -11.23 -26.98
CA SER A 359 -25.34 -12.67 -26.92
C SER A 359 -26.62 -13.10 -27.64
N GLY A 360 -27.43 -12.22 -28.24
CA GLY A 360 -28.64 -12.78 -28.81
C GLY A 360 -29.66 -11.93 -29.55
N ALA A 361 -29.46 -10.64 -29.71
CA ALA A 361 -30.34 -9.81 -30.48
C ALA A 361 -29.75 -9.40 -31.82
N GLY A 362 -30.58 -9.08 -32.76
CA GLY A 362 -30.16 -8.53 -34.04
C GLY A 362 -29.59 -7.13 -33.90
N ILE A 363 -28.85 -6.69 -34.91
CA ILE A 363 -28.41 -5.31 -35.06
C ILE A 363 -29.64 -4.41 -35.13
N GLU A 364 -29.74 -3.45 -34.19
CA GLU A 364 -30.85 -2.50 -34.14
C GLU A 364 -30.49 -1.17 -34.80
N GLY A 365 -29.19 -0.85 -34.88
CA GLY A 365 -28.72 0.35 -35.55
C GLY A 365 -27.26 0.22 -36.00
N THR A 366 -26.88 0.96 -37.03
CA THR A 366 -25.52 0.98 -37.58
C THR A 366 -25.08 2.40 -37.88
N ILE A 367 -23.86 2.74 -37.49
CA ILE A 367 -23.15 3.95 -37.93
C ILE A 367 -21.94 3.55 -38.73
N THR A 368 -21.73 4.21 -39.88
CA THR A 368 -20.53 4.03 -40.70
C THR A 368 -19.97 5.38 -41.11
N PHE A 369 -18.64 5.49 -41.16
CA PHE A 369 -17.96 6.64 -41.74
C PHE A 369 -16.57 6.25 -42.26
N ASN A 370 -16.06 7.05 -43.19
CA ASN A 370 -14.64 7.01 -43.61
C ASN A 370 -13.90 8.16 -42.93
N THR A 371 -12.72 7.89 -42.41
CA THR A 371 -11.91 8.91 -41.76
C THR A 371 -11.44 10.02 -42.71
N ASP A 372 -11.29 9.74 -44.02
CA ASP A 372 -10.97 10.74 -45.04
C ASP A 372 -12.09 11.76 -45.31
N SER A 373 -13.32 11.47 -44.87
CA SER A 373 -14.45 12.41 -44.95
C SER A 373 -14.55 13.36 -43.74
N ILE A 374 -13.67 13.16 -42.70
CA ILE A 374 -13.65 13.89 -41.45
C ILE A 374 -12.28 14.53 -41.29
N THR A 375 -12.06 15.65 -41.95
CA THR A 375 -10.70 16.21 -42.15
C THR A 375 -10.47 17.55 -41.45
N ASP A 376 -11.51 18.29 -41.08
CA ASP A 376 -11.38 19.62 -40.53
C ASP A 376 -11.08 19.57 -39.03
N GLU A 377 -9.85 19.83 -38.65
CA GLU A 377 -9.44 19.96 -37.25
C GLU A 377 -10.30 21.00 -36.53
N GLY A 378 -10.67 20.67 -35.25
CA GLY A 378 -11.48 21.54 -34.43
C GLY A 378 -12.97 21.60 -34.80
N LYS A 379 -13.41 20.81 -35.79
CA LYS A 379 -14.81 20.66 -36.16
C LYS A 379 -15.36 19.35 -35.59
N THR A 380 -16.47 19.42 -34.92
CA THR A 380 -17.23 18.24 -34.49
C THR A 380 -18.26 17.85 -35.55
N TYR A 381 -18.17 16.63 -35.99
CA TYR A 381 -19.17 15.99 -36.88
C TYR A 381 -20.15 15.21 -36.02
N THR A 382 -21.43 15.38 -36.23
CA THR A 382 -22.47 14.71 -35.47
C THR A 382 -23.32 13.82 -36.35
N THR A 383 -23.67 12.66 -35.84
CA THR A 383 -24.62 11.74 -36.48
C THR A 383 -25.50 11.12 -35.40
N THR A 384 -26.65 10.58 -35.79
CA THR A 384 -27.57 9.91 -34.88
C THR A 384 -27.82 8.50 -35.34
N VAL A 385 -28.02 7.59 -34.38
CA VAL A 385 -28.56 6.25 -34.67
C VAL A 385 -29.81 6.01 -33.86
N SER A 386 -30.85 5.51 -34.51
CA SER A 386 -32.12 5.14 -33.88
C SER A 386 -32.16 3.63 -33.66
N MET A 387 -32.41 3.21 -32.42
CA MET A 387 -32.59 1.83 -32.01
C MET A 387 -33.99 1.69 -31.39
N GLY A 388 -35.01 1.46 -32.22
CA GLY A 388 -36.40 1.54 -31.78
C GLY A 388 -36.77 2.97 -31.35
N GLU A 389 -37.12 3.13 -30.08
CA GLU A 389 -37.42 4.45 -29.49
C GLU A 389 -36.18 5.18 -28.96
N ILE A 390 -35.03 4.51 -28.91
CA ILE A 390 -33.76 5.05 -28.41
C ILE A 390 -33.04 5.78 -29.54
N VAL A 391 -32.58 6.99 -29.27
CA VAL A 391 -31.72 7.77 -30.16
C VAL A 391 -30.41 8.00 -29.48
N LEU A 392 -29.33 7.54 -30.08
CA LEU A 392 -27.96 7.79 -29.65
C LEU A 392 -27.35 8.88 -30.54
N ASP A 393 -26.94 9.97 -29.94
CA ASP A 393 -26.17 11.01 -30.60
C ASP A 393 -24.66 10.64 -30.53
N VAL A 394 -24.00 10.60 -31.70
CA VAL A 394 -22.58 10.33 -31.82
C VAL A 394 -21.88 11.54 -32.41
N SER A 395 -20.84 12.00 -31.72
CA SER A 395 -19.94 13.06 -32.16
C SER A 395 -18.58 12.51 -32.51
N ILE A 396 -17.95 13.06 -33.55
CA ILE A 396 -16.60 12.67 -34.01
C ILE A 396 -15.80 13.95 -34.19
N SER A 397 -14.69 14.08 -33.47
CA SER A 397 -13.82 15.26 -33.52
C SER A 397 -12.41 14.86 -33.88
N PRO A 398 -11.86 15.29 -35.03
CA PRO A 398 -10.48 14.99 -35.40
C PRO A 398 -9.50 16.00 -34.79
N PHE A 399 -8.32 15.50 -34.40
CA PHE A 399 -7.16 16.31 -34.00
C PHE A 399 -5.85 15.58 -34.30
N GLN A 400 -4.71 16.27 -34.23
CA GLN A 400 -3.41 15.70 -34.61
C GLN A 400 -2.68 15.03 -33.44
N ASP A 401 -2.02 13.92 -33.73
CA ASP A 401 -1.09 13.18 -32.87
C ASP A 401 0.15 12.82 -33.69
N PRO A 402 1.31 12.66 -33.08
CA PRO A 402 2.53 12.24 -33.83
C PRO A 402 2.38 10.95 -34.62
N ARG A 403 1.45 10.08 -34.27
CA ARG A 403 1.17 8.78 -34.93
C ARG A 403 0.16 8.89 -36.08
N GLY A 404 -0.51 10.02 -36.23
CA GLY A 404 -1.54 10.24 -37.22
C GLY A 404 -2.69 11.11 -36.70
N THR A 405 -3.81 11.09 -37.41
CA THR A 405 -5.02 11.78 -36.95
C THR A 405 -5.70 10.93 -35.90
N VAL A 406 -6.08 11.56 -34.79
CA VAL A 406 -6.95 11.01 -33.76
C VAL A 406 -8.38 11.42 -34.04
N TYR A 407 -9.28 10.47 -34.00
CA TYR A 407 -10.72 10.69 -34.07
C TYR A 407 -11.34 10.38 -32.69
N SER A 408 -11.69 11.42 -31.94
CA SER A 408 -12.43 11.25 -30.69
C SER A 408 -13.90 11.00 -31.01
N ILE A 409 -14.39 9.83 -30.64
CA ILE A 409 -15.73 9.33 -30.96
C ILE A 409 -16.50 9.21 -29.66
N LYS A 410 -17.49 10.06 -29.46
CA LYS A 410 -18.33 10.07 -28.25
C LYS A 410 -19.79 9.84 -28.60
N GLY A 411 -20.38 8.87 -27.94
CA GLY A 411 -21.80 8.59 -28.03
C GLY A 411 -22.48 8.80 -26.70
N THR A 412 -23.55 9.60 -26.67
CA THR A 412 -24.28 9.89 -25.42
C THR A 412 -25.73 9.44 -25.59
N MET A 413 -26.17 8.57 -24.68
CA MET A 413 -27.58 8.21 -24.57
C MET A 413 -28.33 9.14 -23.60
N PRO A 414 -29.62 9.41 -23.82
CA PRO A 414 -30.44 10.13 -22.86
C PRO A 414 -30.47 9.42 -21.50
N ASN A 415 -30.40 10.19 -20.41
CA ASN A 415 -30.31 9.72 -19.02
C ASN A 415 -31.36 8.67 -18.60
N GLU A 416 -32.50 8.65 -19.22
CA GLU A 416 -33.62 7.78 -18.86
C GLU A 416 -33.45 6.33 -19.36
N LEU A 417 -32.41 6.04 -20.18
CA LEU A 417 -32.25 4.79 -20.90
C LEU A 417 -30.94 4.03 -20.58
N TYR A 418 -30.14 4.52 -19.65
CA TYR A 418 -28.86 3.91 -19.25
C TYR A 418 -28.91 2.42 -18.89
N LEU A 419 -30.06 1.93 -18.46
CA LEU A 419 -30.25 0.52 -18.08
C LEU A 419 -30.49 -0.40 -19.28
N MET A 420 -30.67 0.13 -20.48
CA MET A 420 -31.07 -0.65 -21.66
C MET A 420 -29.94 -0.80 -22.71
N PHE A 421 -28.78 -0.13 -22.52
CA PHE A 421 -27.66 -0.33 -23.45
C PHE A 421 -27.00 -1.69 -23.19
N CYS A 422 -27.04 -2.51 -24.19
CA CYS A 422 -26.68 -3.90 -24.04
C CYS A 422 -25.35 -4.28 -24.74
N GLY A 423 -24.86 -3.43 -25.63
CA GLY A 423 -23.59 -3.65 -26.32
C GLY A 423 -23.56 -3.10 -27.74
N ALA A 424 -22.34 -2.94 -28.22
CA ALA A 424 -22.09 -2.62 -29.63
C ALA A 424 -20.88 -3.44 -30.11
N THR A 425 -20.68 -3.48 -31.42
CA THR A 425 -19.38 -3.91 -31.99
C THR A 425 -18.81 -2.77 -32.79
N VAL A 426 -17.49 -2.68 -32.81
CA VAL A 426 -16.74 -1.79 -33.70
C VAL A 426 -15.91 -2.62 -34.66
N LEU A 427 -15.86 -2.21 -35.92
CA LEU A 427 -15.05 -2.83 -36.96
C LEU A 427 -14.29 -1.76 -37.76
N LEU A 428 -12.99 -1.91 -37.82
CA LEU A 428 -12.07 -1.10 -38.60
C LEU A 428 -11.69 -1.85 -39.87
N SER A 429 -11.67 -1.17 -41.02
CA SER A 429 -11.27 -1.74 -42.31
C SER A 429 -10.46 -0.70 -43.07
N GLY A 430 -9.39 -1.10 -43.73
CA GLY A 430 -8.50 -0.22 -44.50
C GLY A 430 -7.12 -0.85 -44.66
N ASP A 431 -6.29 -0.24 -45.48
CA ASP A 431 -4.94 -0.71 -45.81
C ASP A 431 -3.85 -0.10 -44.91
N GLN A 432 -4.22 0.83 -44.03
CA GLN A 432 -3.32 1.48 -43.09
C GLN A 432 -3.48 0.89 -41.66
N PRO A 433 -2.47 0.98 -40.81
CA PRO A 433 -2.59 0.62 -39.41
C PRO A 433 -3.55 1.55 -38.70
N ALA A 434 -4.21 1.03 -37.67
CA ALA A 434 -5.08 1.83 -36.81
C ALA A 434 -5.01 1.31 -35.38
N TYR A 435 -5.07 2.24 -34.44
CA TYR A 435 -5.03 1.97 -33.01
C TYR A 435 -6.28 2.57 -32.39
N MET A 436 -7.03 1.77 -31.66
CA MET A 436 -8.24 2.24 -31.00
C MET A 436 -8.12 2.08 -29.50
N TYR A 437 -8.48 3.12 -28.81
CA TYR A 437 -8.51 3.21 -27.36
C TYR A 437 -9.94 3.49 -26.92
N SER A 438 -10.40 2.76 -25.92
CA SER A 438 -11.72 2.93 -25.35
C SER A 438 -11.60 3.31 -23.90
N ASP A 439 -12.45 4.25 -23.46
CA ASP A 439 -12.55 4.54 -22.04
C ASP A 439 -13.01 3.29 -21.28
N ILE A 440 -12.10 2.73 -20.49
CA ILE A 440 -12.29 1.44 -19.82
C ILE A 440 -13.40 1.50 -18.75
N ALA A 441 -13.65 2.67 -18.21
CA ALA A 441 -14.69 2.87 -17.20
C ALA A 441 -16.11 2.91 -17.80
N TYR A 442 -16.23 3.39 -19.04
CA TYR A 442 -17.52 3.59 -19.71
C TYR A 442 -17.78 2.57 -20.82
N SER A 443 -16.77 2.24 -21.62
CA SER A 443 -16.93 1.42 -22.83
C SER A 443 -15.79 0.39 -23.03
N PRO A 444 -15.54 -0.49 -22.04
CA PRO A 444 -14.51 -1.52 -22.17
C PRO A 444 -14.76 -2.43 -23.38
N LEU A 445 -13.63 -2.92 -23.97
CA LEU A 445 -13.66 -3.80 -25.12
C LEU A 445 -13.72 -5.27 -24.69
N VAL A 446 -14.34 -6.10 -25.53
CA VAL A 446 -14.36 -7.56 -25.34
C VAL A 446 -14.17 -8.27 -26.68
N ASN A 447 -13.58 -9.45 -26.62
CA ASN A 447 -13.54 -10.36 -27.75
C ASN A 447 -14.88 -11.08 -27.87
N VAL A 448 -15.43 -11.21 -29.09
CA VAL A 448 -16.73 -11.83 -29.34
C VAL A 448 -16.51 -13.26 -29.85
N ASP A 449 -16.87 -14.24 -29.03
CA ASP A 449 -16.70 -15.65 -29.35
C ASP A 449 -17.42 -16.03 -30.67
N GLY A 450 -16.73 -16.80 -31.50
CA GLY A 450 -17.27 -17.27 -32.78
C GLY A 450 -17.25 -16.25 -33.91
N LEU A 451 -16.78 -15.01 -33.67
CA LEU A 451 -16.65 -13.95 -34.66
C LEU A 451 -15.21 -13.45 -34.75
N PRO A 452 -14.31 -14.12 -35.52
CA PRO A 452 -12.87 -13.82 -35.52
C PRO A 452 -12.51 -12.36 -35.82
N GLN A 453 -13.33 -11.65 -36.63
CA GLN A 453 -13.13 -10.25 -36.95
C GLN A 453 -13.36 -9.31 -35.76
N TYR A 454 -13.97 -9.78 -34.69
CA TYR A 454 -14.22 -9.06 -33.45
C TYR A 454 -13.43 -9.60 -32.24
N CYS A 455 -12.29 -10.23 -32.49
CA CYS A 455 -11.40 -10.81 -31.48
C CYS A 455 -10.04 -10.09 -31.42
N PHE A 456 -10.01 -8.77 -31.56
CA PHE A 456 -8.81 -7.96 -31.57
C PHE A 456 -8.61 -7.12 -30.31
N ALA A 457 -9.54 -7.20 -29.34
CA ALA A 457 -9.36 -6.56 -28.04
C ALA A 457 -8.16 -7.18 -27.30
N LYS A 458 -7.25 -6.33 -26.79
CA LYS A 458 -6.04 -6.74 -26.08
C LYS A 458 -6.11 -6.33 -24.63
N GLU A 459 -5.68 -7.21 -23.74
CA GLU A 459 -5.41 -6.90 -22.35
C GLU A 459 -4.18 -5.99 -22.20
N GLY A 460 -4.07 -5.30 -21.08
CA GLY A 460 -3.07 -4.26 -20.85
C GLY A 460 -3.55 -2.90 -21.36
N TYR A 461 -2.62 -1.95 -21.46
CA TYR A 461 -2.91 -0.56 -21.83
C TYR A 461 -3.92 0.14 -20.89
N SER A 462 -4.10 -0.40 -19.68
CA SER A 462 -5.07 0.10 -18.70
C SER A 462 -4.46 1.04 -17.65
N ILE A 463 -3.18 1.41 -17.81
CA ILE A 463 -2.54 2.42 -16.94
C ILE A 463 -3.23 3.77 -17.16
N THR A 464 -3.68 4.39 -16.08
CA THR A 464 -4.45 5.63 -16.10
C THR A 464 -3.57 6.87 -16.03
N TRP A 465 -4.10 8.03 -16.39
CA TRP A 465 -3.41 9.31 -16.25
C TRP A 465 -3.45 9.79 -14.78
N PRO A 466 -2.37 10.41 -14.22
CA PRO A 466 -1.07 10.69 -14.84
C PRO A 466 0.01 9.60 -14.65
N ALA A 467 -0.35 8.38 -14.25
CA ALA A 467 0.57 7.25 -14.06
C ALA A 467 1.30 6.82 -15.35
N THR A 468 0.78 7.22 -16.51
CA THR A 468 1.42 7.02 -17.83
C THR A 468 2.66 7.88 -18.04
N LEU A 469 2.87 8.94 -17.25
CA LEU A 469 3.99 9.87 -17.42
C LEU A 469 5.33 9.26 -16.97
N PRO A 470 6.44 9.48 -17.71
CA PRO A 470 7.75 8.94 -17.34
C PRO A 470 8.27 9.44 -15.99
N GLY A 471 7.99 10.72 -15.64
CA GLY A 471 8.45 11.36 -14.40
C GLY A 471 7.66 10.99 -13.16
N MET A 472 6.53 10.27 -13.30
CA MET A 472 5.67 9.86 -12.19
C MET A 472 5.97 8.40 -11.83
N ILE A 473 6.01 8.08 -10.54
CA ILE A 473 6.18 6.70 -10.06
C ILE A 473 4.82 6.04 -10.00
N SER A 474 4.55 5.17 -10.95
CA SER A 474 3.28 4.44 -11.11
C SER A 474 3.28 3.15 -10.30
N VAL A 475 2.22 2.93 -9.50
CA VAL A 475 2.14 1.84 -8.54
C VAL A 475 0.96 0.91 -8.81
N GLY A 476 1.26 -0.37 -9.08
CA GLY A 476 0.27 -1.45 -9.14
C GLY A 476 0.03 -2.10 -7.78
N ALA A 477 -1.02 -2.92 -7.67
CA ALA A 477 -1.47 -3.49 -6.42
C ALA A 477 -1.26 -5.00 -6.33
N THR A 478 -0.59 -5.47 -5.26
CA THR A 478 -0.52 -6.90 -4.88
C THR A 478 -1.48 -7.24 -3.76
N GLY A 479 -1.85 -8.52 -3.64
CA GLY A 479 -2.77 -8.99 -2.61
C GLY A 479 -2.15 -10.06 -1.72
N TYR A 480 -2.38 -9.95 -0.40
CA TYR A 480 -1.88 -10.90 0.60
C TYR A 480 -3.00 -11.60 1.36
N LYS A 481 -4.10 -10.90 1.60
CA LYS A 481 -5.24 -11.43 2.35
C LYS A 481 -6.52 -11.21 1.56
N PRO A 482 -7.20 -12.30 1.14
CA PRO A 482 -8.46 -12.19 0.39
C PRO A 482 -9.63 -11.69 1.23
N MET A 483 -9.53 -11.81 2.56
CA MET A 483 -10.58 -11.51 3.53
C MET A 483 -10.00 -10.89 4.79
N VAL A 484 -10.81 -10.12 5.52
CA VAL A 484 -10.45 -9.54 6.82
C VAL A 484 -11.50 -9.89 7.88
N THR A 485 -11.09 -9.89 9.15
CA THR A 485 -12.01 -10.02 10.27
C THR A 485 -12.47 -8.62 10.69
N ASN A 486 -13.78 -8.38 10.73
CA ASN A 486 -14.36 -7.12 11.14
C ASN A 486 -14.50 -6.99 12.66
N LEU A 487 -14.90 -5.80 13.14
CA LEU A 487 -15.08 -5.50 14.56
C LEU A 487 -16.05 -6.45 15.27
N ALA A 488 -17.08 -6.92 14.58
CA ALA A 488 -18.07 -7.85 15.12
C ALA A 488 -17.56 -9.30 15.19
N GLY A 489 -16.34 -9.59 14.73
CA GLY A 489 -15.77 -10.92 14.64
C GLY A 489 -16.23 -11.72 13.41
N GLY A 490 -16.99 -11.09 12.51
CA GLY A 490 -17.37 -11.65 11.22
C GLY A 490 -16.24 -11.56 10.20
N VAL A 491 -16.41 -12.27 9.08
CA VAL A 491 -15.46 -12.21 7.96
C VAL A 491 -16.02 -11.33 6.87
N ASP A 492 -15.28 -10.30 6.50
CA ASP A 492 -15.56 -9.52 5.30
C ASP A 492 -14.83 -10.12 4.10
N ASN A 493 -15.56 -10.38 3.03
CA ASN A 493 -15.10 -10.95 1.76
C ASN A 493 -15.42 -10.05 0.55
N THR A 494 -15.70 -8.79 0.77
CA THR A 494 -16.10 -7.82 -0.27
C THR A 494 -15.11 -7.82 -1.45
N PHE A 495 -13.82 -7.90 -1.17
CA PHE A 495 -12.76 -7.86 -2.19
C PHE A 495 -12.16 -9.24 -2.54
N GLN A 496 -12.81 -10.34 -2.11
CA GLN A 496 -12.29 -11.69 -2.31
C GLN A 496 -12.12 -12.06 -3.80
N SER A 497 -13.01 -11.59 -4.66
CA SER A 497 -12.96 -11.85 -6.11
C SER A 497 -11.75 -11.23 -6.81
N PHE A 498 -11.13 -10.22 -6.20
CA PHE A 498 -9.95 -9.54 -6.74
C PHE A 498 -8.63 -10.12 -6.22
N ALA A 499 -8.72 -11.07 -5.28
CA ALA A 499 -7.54 -11.64 -4.66
C ALA A 499 -6.78 -12.55 -5.64
N PRO A 500 -5.44 -12.47 -5.65
CA PRO A 500 -4.63 -13.38 -6.46
C PRO A 500 -4.66 -14.80 -5.87
N GLU A 501 -4.32 -15.80 -6.71
CA GLU A 501 -4.23 -17.19 -6.29
C GLU A 501 -3.17 -17.43 -5.20
N GLN A 502 -2.10 -16.62 -5.20
CA GLN A 502 -1.03 -16.71 -4.22
C GLN A 502 -0.76 -15.34 -3.57
N PRO A 503 -0.50 -15.32 -2.25
CA PRO A 503 -0.16 -14.09 -1.54
C PRO A 503 1.06 -13.39 -2.15
N GLY A 504 0.98 -12.06 -2.29
CA GLY A 504 2.04 -11.24 -2.88
C GLY A 504 1.98 -11.11 -4.40
N HIS A 505 1.09 -11.85 -5.07
CA HIS A 505 0.88 -11.69 -6.50
C HIS A 505 -0.04 -10.49 -6.81
N ILE A 506 -0.07 -10.11 -8.10
CA ILE A 506 -0.87 -8.99 -8.58
C ILE A 506 -2.37 -9.26 -8.40
N THR A 507 -3.13 -8.28 -7.98
CA THR A 507 -4.60 -8.34 -7.93
C THR A 507 -5.20 -8.26 -9.33
N THR A 508 -6.41 -8.79 -9.53
CA THR A 508 -7.03 -8.80 -10.86
C THR A 508 -7.35 -7.39 -11.34
N PHE A 509 -7.74 -6.48 -10.43
CA PHE A 509 -8.05 -5.09 -10.76
C PHE A 509 -6.83 -4.24 -11.14
N SER A 510 -5.61 -4.60 -10.68
CA SER A 510 -4.43 -3.76 -10.89
C SER A 510 -4.17 -3.51 -12.36
N ALA A 511 -4.15 -2.23 -12.76
CA ALA A 511 -3.90 -1.83 -14.13
C ALA A 511 -2.53 -2.31 -14.65
N ARG A 512 -2.47 -2.56 -15.96
CA ARG A 512 -1.33 -3.17 -16.65
C ARG A 512 -0.92 -2.35 -17.85
N GLY A 513 0.39 -2.23 -18.06
CA GLY A 513 0.95 -1.63 -19.25
C GLY A 513 0.89 -2.56 -20.48
N PRO A 514 1.60 -2.19 -21.56
CA PRO A 514 2.34 -0.93 -21.67
C PRO A 514 1.43 0.30 -21.73
N THR A 515 2.02 1.50 -21.62
CA THR A 515 1.30 2.72 -22.00
C THR A 515 1.14 2.80 -23.52
N PHE A 516 0.31 3.72 -24.01
CA PHE A 516 0.14 3.93 -25.46
C PHE A 516 1.41 4.40 -26.16
N ASP A 517 2.32 5.05 -25.42
CA ASP A 517 3.61 5.48 -25.92
C ASP A 517 4.68 4.36 -25.78
N GLY A 518 4.27 3.15 -25.38
CA GLY A 518 5.13 1.96 -25.31
C GLY A 518 6.01 1.87 -24.05
N LEU A 519 5.76 2.70 -23.02
CA LEU A 519 6.49 2.62 -21.77
C LEU A 519 6.03 1.40 -20.96
N THR A 520 6.98 0.74 -20.31
CA THR A 520 6.69 -0.29 -19.32
C THR A 520 6.17 0.37 -18.05
N LYS A 521 4.93 0.09 -17.68
CA LYS A 521 4.25 0.52 -16.46
C LYS A 521 3.40 -0.66 -15.92
N PRO A 522 3.09 -0.72 -14.60
CA PRO A 522 3.53 0.22 -13.57
C PRO A 522 5.05 0.17 -13.36
N ASP A 523 5.63 1.14 -12.62
CA ASP A 523 7.06 1.10 -12.29
C ASP A 523 7.36 0.07 -11.19
N VAL A 524 6.44 -0.08 -10.25
CA VAL A 524 6.59 -0.92 -9.06
C VAL A 524 5.21 -1.38 -8.58
N VAL A 525 5.16 -2.44 -7.79
CA VAL A 525 3.93 -2.85 -7.10
C VAL A 525 4.10 -2.81 -5.58
N ALA A 526 2.98 -2.65 -4.87
CA ALA A 526 2.92 -2.70 -3.41
C ALA A 526 1.59 -3.33 -2.96
N PRO A 527 1.43 -3.73 -1.68
CA PRO A 527 0.17 -4.22 -1.16
C PRO A 527 -0.96 -3.21 -1.34
N GLY A 528 -2.07 -3.64 -1.96
CA GLY A 528 -3.24 -2.81 -2.25
C GLY A 528 -4.57 -3.53 -2.05
N LEU A 529 -4.58 -4.76 -1.50
CA LEU A 529 -5.80 -5.52 -1.22
C LEU A 529 -6.04 -5.61 0.29
N ASN A 530 -7.22 -5.18 0.74
CA ASN A 530 -7.62 -5.20 2.15
C ASN A 530 -6.62 -4.46 3.07
N ILE A 531 -6.23 -3.28 2.68
CA ILE A 531 -5.34 -2.42 3.45
C ILE A 531 -6.13 -1.70 4.54
N ILE A 532 -5.65 -1.79 5.78
CA ILE A 532 -6.32 -1.23 6.94
C ILE A 532 -5.71 0.14 7.26
N ALA A 533 -6.54 1.18 7.25
CA ALA A 533 -6.13 2.54 7.60
C ALA A 533 -7.31 3.35 8.18
N ALA A 534 -7.06 4.62 8.50
CA ALA A 534 -8.01 5.54 9.12
C ALA A 534 -9.32 5.62 8.33
N TYR A 535 -10.44 5.55 9.04
CA TYR A 535 -11.77 5.73 8.49
C TYR A 535 -12.26 7.14 8.76
N ASN A 536 -12.84 7.78 7.77
CA ASN A 536 -13.45 9.11 7.88
C ASN A 536 -14.70 9.08 8.78
N SER A 537 -14.62 9.65 9.97
CA SER A 537 -15.71 9.64 10.97
C SER A 537 -16.95 10.46 10.56
N PHE A 538 -16.81 11.38 9.61
CA PHE A 538 -17.89 12.22 9.09
C PHE A 538 -18.64 11.59 7.92
N HIS A 539 -18.18 10.45 7.40
CA HIS A 539 -18.85 9.78 6.28
C HIS A 539 -20.29 9.39 6.63
N ALA A 540 -21.24 9.81 5.79
CA ALA A 540 -22.67 9.72 6.09
C ALA A 540 -23.23 8.28 5.99
N ASP A 541 -22.62 7.42 5.16
CA ASP A 541 -23.12 6.08 4.83
C ASP A 541 -22.40 4.97 5.60
N GLN A 542 -22.31 5.12 6.93
CA GLN A 542 -21.69 4.12 7.79
C GLN A 542 -22.24 2.69 7.65
N PRO A 543 -23.55 2.45 7.46
CA PRO A 543 -24.07 1.08 7.30
C PRO A 543 -23.45 0.31 6.14
N SER A 544 -23.10 0.96 5.05
CA SER A 544 -22.47 0.31 3.88
C SER A 544 -21.08 -0.22 4.14
N VAL A 545 -20.37 0.33 5.12
CA VAL A 545 -18.97 -0.02 5.44
C VAL A 545 -18.81 -0.80 6.75
N GLN A 546 -19.89 -1.05 7.49
CA GLN A 546 -19.86 -1.73 8.79
C GLN A 546 -19.09 -3.07 8.77
N ASN A 547 -19.27 -3.86 7.71
CA ASN A 547 -18.62 -5.15 7.57
C ASN A 547 -17.11 -5.03 7.30
N ARG A 548 -16.62 -3.86 6.89
CA ARG A 548 -15.22 -3.58 6.59
C ARG A 548 -14.49 -2.86 7.71
N LEU A 549 -15.20 -2.38 8.75
CA LEU A 549 -14.58 -1.78 9.94
C LEU A 549 -13.84 -2.86 10.73
N THR A 550 -12.55 -2.66 10.96
CA THR A 550 -11.67 -3.67 11.55
C THR A 550 -11.25 -3.34 12.97
N HIS A 551 -11.12 -2.06 13.31
CA HIS A 551 -10.65 -1.59 14.59
C HIS A 551 -11.34 -0.30 15.00
N GLN A 552 -11.37 -0.05 16.32
CA GLN A 552 -11.82 1.22 16.91
C GLN A 552 -10.81 1.70 17.95
N VAL A 553 -10.74 3.01 18.11
CA VAL A 553 -9.87 3.70 19.06
C VAL A 553 -10.65 4.85 19.68
N ASP A 554 -10.61 4.98 21.01
CA ASP A 554 -11.20 6.12 21.72
C ASP A 554 -10.14 7.24 21.84
N TYR A 555 -10.49 8.45 21.40
CA TYR A 555 -9.61 9.62 21.44
C TYR A 555 -10.43 10.88 21.71
N ASN A 556 -10.02 11.68 22.70
CA ASN A 556 -10.69 12.94 23.10
C ASN A 556 -12.21 12.81 23.37
N GLY A 557 -12.68 11.62 23.80
CA GLY A 557 -14.08 11.37 24.12
C GLY A 557 -14.95 10.89 22.95
N GLU A 558 -14.37 10.78 21.77
CA GLU A 558 -15.01 10.24 20.55
C GLU A 558 -14.39 8.90 20.17
N THR A 559 -15.14 8.08 19.42
CA THR A 559 -14.67 6.78 18.92
C THR A 559 -14.37 6.88 17.44
N TYR A 560 -13.14 6.57 17.06
CA TYR A 560 -12.66 6.53 15.68
C TYR A 560 -12.45 5.10 15.21
N TYR A 561 -12.56 4.89 13.93
CA TYR A 561 -12.49 3.56 13.32
C TYR A 561 -11.38 3.45 12.27
N TYR A 562 -11.01 2.21 11.99
CA TYR A 562 -10.14 1.82 10.89
C TYR A 562 -10.88 0.86 9.97
N LEU A 563 -10.70 1.04 8.67
CA LEU A 563 -11.40 0.34 7.61
C LEU A 563 -10.42 -0.46 6.74
N ALA A 564 -10.84 -1.61 6.24
CA ALA A 564 -10.16 -2.31 5.17
C ALA A 564 -10.67 -1.84 3.80
N GLU A 565 -9.77 -1.40 2.92
CA GLU A 565 -10.08 -0.94 1.56
C GLU A 565 -9.10 -1.53 0.54
N SER A 566 -9.47 -1.51 -0.76
CA SER A 566 -8.68 -2.14 -1.81
C SER A 566 -8.62 -1.26 -3.06
N GLY A 567 -7.46 -1.23 -3.68
CA GLY A 567 -7.19 -0.45 -4.90
C GLY A 567 -5.70 -0.18 -5.08
N THR A 568 -5.31 0.21 -6.27
CA THR A 568 -3.99 0.82 -6.51
C THR A 568 -3.86 2.14 -5.74
N SER A 569 -4.98 2.78 -5.41
CA SER A 569 -5.09 3.91 -4.49
C SER A 569 -4.54 3.62 -3.09
N MET A 570 -4.56 2.35 -2.64
CA MET A 570 -4.01 1.91 -1.35
C MET A 570 -2.56 1.46 -1.48
N ALA A 571 -2.14 1.01 -2.67
CA ALA A 571 -0.75 0.63 -2.96
C ALA A 571 0.17 1.85 -3.16
N ALA A 572 -0.31 2.89 -3.82
CA ALA A 572 0.47 4.11 -4.08
C ALA A 572 0.97 4.79 -2.80
N PRO A 573 0.15 5.03 -1.75
CA PRO A 573 0.62 5.64 -0.51
C PRO A 573 1.61 4.76 0.28
N VAL A 574 1.64 3.44 0.06
CA VAL A 574 2.69 2.57 0.61
C VAL A 574 4.04 2.94 0.01
N VAL A 575 4.10 3.09 -1.32
CA VAL A 575 5.34 3.49 -2.03
C VAL A 575 5.70 4.93 -1.70
N ALA A 576 4.75 5.85 -1.67
CA ALA A 576 4.99 7.24 -1.31
C ALA A 576 5.56 7.37 0.11
N GLY A 577 5.00 6.66 1.08
CA GLY A 577 5.52 6.62 2.44
C GLY A 577 6.91 5.97 2.53
N ALA A 578 7.19 4.92 1.75
CA ALA A 578 8.52 4.35 1.64
C ALA A 578 9.56 5.36 1.12
N ILE A 579 9.19 6.13 0.10
CA ILE A 579 10.04 7.21 -0.46
C ILE A 579 10.22 8.34 0.57
N ALA A 580 9.21 8.64 1.42
CA ALA A 580 9.39 9.60 2.51
C ALA A 580 10.48 9.14 3.50
N LEU A 581 10.56 7.84 3.83
CA LEU A 581 11.64 7.29 4.65
C LEU A 581 13.00 7.42 3.94
N TRP A 582 13.06 7.23 2.62
CA TRP A 582 14.28 7.42 1.83
C TRP A 582 14.69 8.90 1.73
N LEU A 583 13.73 9.82 1.61
CA LEU A 583 13.97 11.27 1.63
C LEU A 583 14.48 11.76 2.98
N GLN A 584 14.09 11.15 4.10
CA GLN A 584 14.68 11.43 5.40
C GLN A 584 16.18 11.10 5.41
N ALA A 585 16.60 10.05 4.71
CA ALA A 585 18.00 9.66 4.58
C ALA A 585 18.77 10.50 3.55
N LYS A 586 18.10 10.88 2.44
CA LYS A 586 18.65 11.62 1.30
C LYS A 586 17.64 12.67 0.82
N PRO A 587 17.64 13.87 1.41
CA PRO A 587 16.65 14.90 1.12
C PRO A 587 16.64 15.41 -0.33
N ASP A 588 17.72 15.23 -1.08
CA ASP A 588 17.86 15.60 -2.49
C ASP A 588 17.61 14.45 -3.48
N LEU A 589 17.03 13.35 -3.01
CA LEU A 589 16.69 12.21 -3.88
C LEU A 589 15.77 12.65 -5.03
N THR A 590 16.17 12.36 -6.27
CA THR A 590 15.37 12.71 -7.45
C THR A 590 14.40 11.57 -7.80
N PRO A 591 13.32 11.84 -8.59
CA PRO A 591 12.43 10.78 -9.08
C PRO A 591 13.18 9.65 -9.81
N GLN A 592 14.13 10.00 -10.68
CA GLN A 592 14.94 9.00 -11.39
C GLN A 592 15.80 8.16 -10.44
N GLN A 593 16.41 8.78 -9.43
CA GLN A 593 17.19 8.03 -8.44
C GLN A 593 16.30 7.09 -7.61
N ALA A 594 15.07 7.52 -7.28
CA ALA A 594 14.10 6.65 -6.60
C ALA A 594 13.71 5.45 -7.47
N LEU A 595 13.47 5.67 -8.78
CA LEU A 595 13.24 4.58 -9.75
C LEU A 595 14.46 3.65 -9.88
N ASP A 596 15.67 4.20 -9.87
CA ASP A 596 16.90 3.41 -9.89
C ASP A 596 17.07 2.55 -8.63
N VAL A 597 16.73 3.08 -7.45
CA VAL A 597 16.68 2.32 -6.19
C VAL A 597 15.65 1.20 -6.30
N ILE A 598 14.43 1.51 -6.71
CA ILE A 598 13.36 0.54 -6.94
C ILE A 598 13.82 -0.57 -7.88
N SER A 599 14.45 -0.21 -9.00
CA SER A 599 14.94 -1.18 -9.99
C SER A 599 15.98 -2.16 -9.45
N ARG A 600 16.83 -1.70 -8.52
CA ARG A 600 17.89 -2.55 -7.95
C ARG A 600 17.46 -3.35 -6.73
N THR A 601 16.40 -2.94 -6.04
CA THR A 601 16.06 -3.48 -4.72
C THR A 601 14.70 -4.14 -4.61
N SER A 602 13.82 -3.99 -5.60
CA SER A 602 12.50 -4.64 -5.60
C SER A 602 12.62 -6.16 -5.55
N THR A 603 11.72 -6.78 -4.82
CA THR A 603 11.57 -8.24 -4.82
C THR A 603 10.73 -8.71 -5.99
N HIS A 604 10.98 -9.93 -6.44
CA HIS A 604 10.29 -10.52 -7.59
C HIS A 604 9.25 -11.54 -7.12
N PRO A 605 7.95 -11.19 -7.06
CA PRO A 605 6.91 -12.08 -6.55
C PRO A 605 6.73 -13.36 -7.36
N VAL A 606 7.06 -13.35 -8.66
CA VAL A 606 6.92 -14.48 -9.56
C VAL A 606 8.26 -14.82 -10.20
N ASP A 607 8.93 -15.85 -9.71
CA ASP A 607 10.29 -16.26 -10.14
C ASP A 607 10.39 -16.62 -11.62
N THR A 608 9.28 -17.00 -12.27
CA THR A 608 9.25 -17.42 -13.68
C THR A 608 9.08 -16.24 -14.64
N MET A 609 8.85 -15.02 -14.13
CA MET A 609 8.71 -13.82 -14.94
C MET A 609 10.02 -13.07 -15.09
N THR A 610 10.19 -12.41 -16.23
CA THR A 610 11.28 -11.43 -16.44
C THR A 610 10.85 -10.07 -15.94
N TYR A 611 11.76 -9.34 -15.30
CA TYR A 611 11.56 -7.98 -14.81
C TYR A 611 12.53 -7.01 -15.50
N PRO A 612 12.11 -5.74 -15.77
CA PRO A 612 10.75 -5.23 -15.59
C PRO A 612 9.74 -5.82 -16.59
N ASN A 613 8.44 -5.75 -16.24
CA ASN A 613 7.36 -6.15 -17.13
C ASN A 613 6.10 -5.29 -16.89
N ASN A 614 5.14 -5.40 -17.81
CA ASN A 614 3.92 -4.57 -17.81
C ASN A 614 2.87 -4.92 -16.75
N ILE A 615 3.15 -5.87 -15.84
CA ILE A 615 2.25 -6.30 -14.77
C ILE A 615 2.79 -5.88 -13.41
N TYR A 616 4.09 -6.12 -13.18
CA TYR A 616 4.75 -5.89 -11.89
C TYR A 616 5.76 -4.74 -11.93
N GLY A 617 6.01 -4.11 -13.09
CA GLY A 617 7.14 -3.19 -13.23
C GLY A 617 8.44 -3.85 -12.83
N GLN A 618 9.18 -3.21 -11.93
CA GLN A 618 10.44 -3.73 -11.37
C GLN A 618 10.22 -4.82 -10.30
N GLY A 619 8.97 -5.08 -9.89
CA GLY A 619 8.63 -6.00 -8.80
C GLY A 619 7.98 -5.29 -7.62
N GLN A 620 7.90 -5.96 -6.46
CA GLN A 620 7.36 -5.37 -5.24
C GLN A 620 8.44 -4.58 -4.49
N ILE A 621 8.07 -3.38 -4.03
CA ILE A 621 8.97 -2.51 -3.27
C ILE A 621 9.52 -3.21 -2.02
N ASP A 622 10.82 -3.08 -1.78
CA ASP A 622 11.50 -3.45 -0.54
C ASP A 622 12.06 -2.19 0.12
N VAL A 623 11.40 -1.74 1.17
CA VAL A 623 11.70 -0.45 1.82
C VAL A 623 13.06 -0.45 2.51
N TYR A 624 13.41 -1.58 3.14
CA TYR A 624 14.68 -1.70 3.85
C TYR A 624 15.88 -1.79 2.90
N GLN A 625 15.78 -2.64 1.86
CA GLN A 625 16.84 -2.74 0.86
C GLN A 625 17.01 -1.42 0.11
N GLY A 626 15.90 -0.76 -0.23
CA GLY A 626 15.94 0.57 -0.84
C GLY A 626 16.62 1.61 0.06
N LEU A 627 16.36 1.59 1.35
CA LEU A 627 17.02 2.50 2.29
C LEU A 627 18.53 2.21 2.43
N LEU A 628 18.94 0.95 2.45
CA LEU A 628 20.35 0.57 2.45
C LEU A 628 21.06 1.08 1.18
N GLU A 629 20.42 0.96 0.03
CA GLU A 629 20.94 1.49 -1.24
C GLU A 629 21.06 3.01 -1.21
N VAL A 630 20.05 3.74 -0.74
CA VAL A 630 20.06 5.20 -0.58
C VAL A 630 21.18 5.67 0.34
N LEU A 631 21.44 4.94 1.42
CA LEU A 631 22.49 5.23 2.39
C LEU A 631 23.89 4.77 1.91
N ASN A 632 23.99 4.14 0.73
CA ASN A 632 25.21 3.48 0.26
C ASN A 632 25.80 2.50 1.29
N ILE A 633 24.94 1.86 2.08
CA ILE A 633 25.33 0.77 2.97
C ILE A 633 25.41 -0.48 2.12
N PRO A 634 26.59 -1.06 1.93
CA PRO A 634 26.69 -2.25 1.11
C PRO A 634 25.82 -3.35 1.70
N VAL A 635 24.81 -3.77 0.96
CA VAL A 635 24.10 -5.02 1.20
C VAL A 635 25.08 -6.12 0.82
N SER A 636 26.08 -6.32 1.66
CA SER A 636 26.95 -7.45 1.47
C SER A 636 26.27 -8.71 2.04
N ILE A 637 25.38 -9.30 1.21
CA ILE A 637 25.67 -10.70 0.91
C ILE A 637 26.96 -10.61 0.09
N PRO A 638 28.12 -11.07 0.57
CA PRO A 638 29.26 -11.19 -0.31
C PRO A 638 28.73 -12.00 -1.48
N GLU A 639 28.76 -11.45 -2.71
CA GLU A 639 28.58 -12.30 -3.87
C GLU A 639 29.40 -13.54 -3.57
N LEU A 640 28.73 -14.69 -3.51
CA LEU A 640 29.41 -15.97 -3.45
C LEU A 640 30.28 -15.96 -4.71
N SER A 641 31.50 -15.44 -4.56
CA SER A 641 32.42 -15.35 -5.70
C SER A 641 32.50 -16.76 -6.23
N LYS A 642 32.16 -16.98 -7.48
CA LYS A 642 32.26 -18.27 -8.15
C LYS A 642 33.68 -18.80 -8.16
N GLU A 643 34.63 -18.00 -7.73
CA GLU A 643 36.00 -18.38 -7.42
C GLU A 643 36.11 -18.74 -5.95
N GLN A 644 35.76 -19.99 -5.61
CA GLN A 644 36.26 -20.58 -4.37
C GLN A 644 37.79 -20.59 -4.43
N PRO A 645 38.49 -20.11 -3.40
CA PRO A 645 39.89 -20.49 -3.22
C PRO A 645 39.91 -22.01 -3.26
N LYS A 646 40.71 -22.60 -4.11
CA LYS A 646 40.74 -24.05 -4.38
C LYS A 646 41.10 -24.91 -3.18
N GLU A 647 41.17 -24.36 -1.96
CA GLU A 647 41.82 -24.98 -0.81
C GLU A 647 40.96 -25.21 0.43
N VAL A 648 39.75 -24.58 0.57
CA VAL A 648 38.95 -24.80 1.81
C VAL A 648 37.74 -25.69 1.51
N LYS A 649 37.67 -26.85 2.17
CA LYS A 649 36.51 -27.77 2.10
C LYS A 649 35.72 -27.70 3.38
N PHE A 650 34.41 -27.61 3.24
CA PHE A 650 33.48 -27.57 4.35
C PHE A 650 32.74 -28.90 4.51
N ARG A 651 32.51 -29.33 5.76
CA ARG A 651 31.66 -30.46 6.08
C ARG A 651 30.90 -30.23 7.38
N VAL A 652 29.68 -30.66 7.46
CA VAL A 652 28.89 -30.65 8.70
C VAL A 652 28.71 -32.06 9.19
N VAL A 653 29.09 -32.32 10.43
CA VAL A 653 28.93 -33.61 11.10
C VAL A 653 28.40 -33.36 12.51
N ASN A 654 27.27 -34.02 12.86
CA ASN A 654 26.64 -33.89 14.19
C ASN A 654 26.47 -32.42 14.65
N LYS A 655 25.96 -31.57 13.77
CA LYS A 655 25.80 -30.13 14.01
C LYS A 655 27.10 -29.36 14.31
N VAL A 656 28.23 -29.87 13.88
CA VAL A 656 29.51 -29.14 13.91
C VAL A 656 29.95 -28.92 12.46
N LEU A 657 30.22 -27.67 12.11
CA LEU A 657 30.79 -27.29 10.83
C LEU A 657 32.31 -27.33 10.95
N TYR A 658 32.95 -28.02 10.06
CA TYR A 658 34.42 -28.09 9.93
C TYR A 658 34.86 -27.43 8.63
N ALA A 659 35.94 -26.64 8.70
CA ALA A 659 36.67 -26.09 7.56
C ALA A 659 38.03 -26.77 7.43
N ASP A 660 38.30 -27.35 6.27
CA ASP A 660 39.59 -28.02 5.97
C ASP A 660 40.40 -27.12 5.03
N PHE A 661 41.54 -26.65 5.52
CA PHE A 661 42.44 -25.74 4.81
C PHE A 661 43.60 -26.48 4.11
N GLY A 662 43.57 -27.81 4.06
CA GLY A 662 44.69 -28.60 3.56
C GLY A 662 45.92 -28.45 4.44
N ASN A 663 47.06 -28.11 3.85
CA ASN A 663 48.35 -28.06 4.55
C ASN A 663 48.67 -26.73 5.27
N ILE A 664 47.79 -25.71 5.17
CA ILE A 664 48.06 -24.37 5.75
C ILE A 664 46.92 -23.96 6.67
N MET A 665 47.16 -23.93 7.97
CA MET A 665 46.18 -23.50 8.98
C MET A 665 46.37 -21.99 9.27
N PRO A 666 45.30 -21.17 9.11
CA PRO A 666 45.31 -19.76 9.53
C PRO A 666 45.49 -19.61 11.05
N ARG A 667 46.07 -18.50 11.49
CA ARG A 667 46.26 -18.20 12.92
C ARG A 667 44.97 -17.83 13.63
N SER A 668 44.05 -17.22 12.94
CA SER A 668 42.68 -16.94 13.43
C SER A 668 41.66 -17.15 12.34
N ILE A 669 40.54 -17.73 12.71
CA ILE A 669 39.41 -18.04 11.82
C ILE A 669 38.13 -17.54 12.50
N LEU A 670 37.36 -16.70 11.79
CA LEU A 670 36.05 -16.27 12.19
C LEU A 670 35.03 -16.93 11.27
N PHE A 671 34.09 -17.65 11.86
CA PHE A 671 32.92 -18.20 11.16
C PHE A 671 31.73 -17.28 11.37
N ASN A 672 31.17 -16.76 10.29
CA ASN A 672 29.90 -16.08 10.26
C ASN A 672 28.87 -16.96 9.57
N ILE A 673 27.77 -17.27 10.23
CA ILE A 673 26.69 -18.09 9.72
C ILE A 673 25.46 -17.20 9.54
N TYR A 674 24.91 -17.19 8.34
CA TYR A 674 23.77 -16.36 7.97
C TYR A 674 22.56 -17.23 7.59
N SER A 675 21.36 -16.72 7.82
CA SER A 675 20.16 -17.25 7.18
C SER A 675 20.21 -17.00 5.66
N LEU A 676 19.39 -17.68 4.88
CA LEU A 676 19.29 -17.43 3.44
C LEU A 676 18.82 -16.00 3.09
N ASN A 677 18.21 -15.31 4.06
CA ASN A 677 17.80 -13.91 3.94
C ASN A 677 18.89 -12.91 4.41
N GLY A 678 20.13 -13.38 4.58
CA GLY A 678 21.28 -12.53 4.91
C GLY A 678 21.43 -12.14 6.39
N HIS A 679 20.56 -12.60 7.31
CA HIS A 679 20.72 -12.29 8.75
C HIS A 679 21.86 -13.08 9.36
N LEU A 680 22.78 -12.40 10.06
CA LEU A 680 23.82 -13.04 10.83
C LEU A 680 23.20 -13.76 12.04
N LEU A 681 23.30 -15.08 12.07
CA LEU A 681 22.73 -15.92 13.12
C LEU A 681 23.76 -16.36 14.15
N LEU A 682 25.00 -16.52 13.74
CA LEU A 682 26.11 -16.94 14.59
C LEU A 682 27.40 -16.33 14.06
N SER A 683 28.18 -15.70 14.96
CA SER A 683 29.52 -15.27 14.67
C SER A 683 30.44 -15.83 15.77
N GLN A 684 31.37 -16.71 15.40
CA GLN A 684 32.20 -17.39 16.34
C GLN A 684 33.65 -17.51 15.83
N GLN A 685 34.57 -17.12 16.66
CA GLN A 685 35.98 -17.37 16.42
C GLN A 685 36.34 -18.82 16.85
N GLY A 686 37.01 -19.55 15.99
CA GLY A 686 37.39 -20.94 16.19
C GLY A 686 38.73 -21.27 15.56
N GLN A 687 39.17 -22.50 15.71
CA GLN A 687 40.38 -22.98 15.02
C GLN A 687 40.06 -23.46 13.61
N ASN A 688 39.24 -24.52 13.48
CA ASN A 688 38.80 -25.05 12.20
C ASN A 688 37.34 -25.58 12.23
N SER A 689 36.63 -25.32 13.31
CA SER A 689 35.26 -25.78 13.47
C SER A 689 34.40 -24.85 14.31
N VAL A 690 33.11 -24.87 14.10
CA VAL A 690 32.10 -24.12 14.85
C VAL A 690 30.91 -25.02 15.16
N ASN A 691 30.35 -24.89 16.36
CA ASN A 691 29.18 -25.65 16.81
C ASN A 691 27.88 -24.95 16.33
N LEU A 692 27.07 -25.68 15.60
CA LEU A 692 25.80 -25.21 15.04
C LEU A 692 24.57 -25.72 15.82
N SER A 693 24.74 -26.28 17.02
CA SER A 693 23.64 -26.90 17.79
C SER A 693 22.56 -25.91 18.20
N SER A 694 22.87 -24.61 18.24
CA SER A 694 21.92 -23.53 18.49
C SER A 694 21.02 -23.21 17.29
N LEU A 695 21.39 -23.69 16.09
CA LEU A 695 20.64 -23.41 14.87
C LEU A 695 19.58 -24.51 14.60
N PRO A 696 18.39 -24.15 14.19
CA PRO A 696 17.39 -25.09 13.69
C PRO A 696 17.90 -25.92 12.50
N ASN A 697 17.24 -27.03 12.19
CA ASN A 697 17.52 -27.76 10.95
C ASN A 697 17.17 -26.85 9.75
N GLY A 698 18.08 -26.72 8.79
CA GLY A 698 17.89 -25.79 7.67
C GLY A 698 19.13 -25.63 6.79
N VAL A 699 19.03 -24.71 5.83
CA VAL A 699 20.13 -24.31 4.95
C VAL A 699 20.63 -22.93 5.37
N TYR A 700 21.95 -22.76 5.45
CA TYR A 700 22.61 -21.57 5.94
C TYR A 700 23.77 -21.19 5.04
N ALA A 701 24.03 -19.89 4.89
CA ALA A 701 25.23 -19.39 4.25
C ALA A 701 26.35 -19.26 5.29
N VAL A 702 27.54 -19.68 4.94
CA VAL A 702 28.74 -19.59 5.79
C VAL A 702 29.75 -18.69 5.12
N GLN A 703 30.24 -17.73 5.87
CA GLN A 703 31.39 -16.89 5.52
C GLN A 703 32.55 -17.20 6.49
N LEU A 704 33.70 -17.39 5.96
CA LEU A 704 34.92 -17.67 6.73
C LEU A 704 35.95 -16.56 6.47
N ILE A 705 36.40 -15.92 7.57
CA ILE A 705 37.34 -14.81 7.53
C ILE A 705 38.60 -15.24 8.30
N THR A 706 39.77 -14.99 7.72
CA THR A 706 41.08 -15.30 8.35
C THR A 706 41.88 -14.03 8.65
N ASP A 707 42.98 -14.20 9.35
CA ASP A 707 43.92 -13.15 9.78
C ASP A 707 44.50 -12.27 8.65
N SER A 708 44.39 -12.67 7.40
CA SER A 708 44.76 -11.85 6.23
C SER A 708 43.72 -10.77 5.85
N LYS A 709 42.63 -10.62 6.60
CA LYS A 709 41.47 -9.76 6.31
C LYS A 709 40.75 -10.08 5.00
N ASN A 710 41.14 -11.08 4.24
CA ASN A 710 40.47 -11.54 3.06
C ASN A 710 39.53 -12.69 3.42
N THR A 711 38.29 -12.67 2.89
CA THR A 711 37.39 -13.80 2.99
C THR A 711 38.02 -14.98 2.28
N THR A 712 38.32 -16.06 3.01
CA THR A 712 39.02 -17.24 2.49
C THR A 712 38.06 -18.29 1.94
N GLY A 713 36.78 -18.16 2.18
CA GLY A 713 35.78 -19.07 1.61
C GLY A 713 34.34 -18.72 2.05
N SER A 714 33.39 -19.03 1.20
CA SER A 714 31.98 -19.02 1.52
C SER A 714 31.30 -20.25 0.92
N THR A 715 30.27 -20.76 1.58
CA THR A 715 29.52 -21.92 1.10
C THR A 715 28.13 -21.97 1.71
N LEU A 716 27.26 -22.74 1.08
CA LEU A 716 25.99 -23.13 1.69
C LEU A 716 26.17 -24.46 2.43
N ILE A 717 25.65 -24.55 3.63
CA ILE A 717 25.65 -25.76 4.43
C ILE A 717 24.22 -26.16 4.78
N ARG A 718 24.04 -27.46 5.02
CA ARG A 718 22.79 -27.99 5.54
C ARG A 718 23.02 -28.55 6.93
N VAL A 719 22.20 -28.09 7.89
CA VAL A 719 22.16 -28.57 9.27
C VAL A 719 20.93 -29.48 9.43
N PHE A 720 21.12 -30.69 9.96
CA PHE A 720 20.09 -31.70 10.13
C PHE A 720 19.74 -31.89 11.60
#